data_beddc07e306749af0c5f98dc31d20744
#
_entry.id   beddc07e306749af0c5f98dc31d20744
#
_cell.length_a   1.000
_cell.length_b   1.000
_cell.length_c   1.000
_cell.angle_alpha   90.00
_cell.angle_beta   90.00
_cell.angle_gamma   90.00
#
_symmetry.space_group_name_H-M   'P 1'
#
loop_
_entity.id
_entity.type
_entity.pdbx_description
1 polymer ?
#
loop_
_entity_poly.entity_id
_entity_poly.type
_entity_poly.pdbx_seq_one_letter_code
_entity_poly.pdbx_strand_id
1 'polypeptide(L)'
;MKSNYVFVLLMLLVSATALAGRAVSPDGRLTVEVKNGRYVVSYQRQQVLEFSAADGEAIKGKPQRITADYTMLAGKRRHCLNEGNEYRCGRLVLRVYNDGIAFRTKSLPSLKDEQTAYRIPDGTRRWIMPWTDSYEGFFPLSTASKDGRWAYPVLLETPMNSAKNAESVFALITESNITRGQSASCLYSEGEHYRVVPDELSDNGAASGQVASPWRVVIIGSLADVVQSTLVTDVAEPCKLEDTSWIRPGTVSWVYWAYNHGSNDYDIIKKYVDLAATLNLPYVLIDAEWDEMGGGKSIEDAVAYAKAKGVRPLIWYNSSVGWVNGAPGPKYRLNKAEDREREFAWCERMGVAGVKIDFFSGDTQLNMDYCIDLLECAARHHLLVNFHGATVPRGWQRTYPNLLTTEGVYGAEWYNNVPTFTSRAARHNATLPFTRNVIGPMDYTPCTFSDSQHPHITTHAHELALTVLFESGLQHLADRPESYLSQPDEVQRFLSDLPTAWDETRLVSGYPGESVVMARRYGTTWYVAGINGSDQMQTLQTPLDFIPQGDAMLFADGTPWTITHPQALPRTIACQPRGGFVLVVRQSPDALPFVYDVERTDDGFVAPEWPAVADLPIRFGLPDALEGVDDFSQWARRRSEIAAQIQHYGIGMKPSVGKEQVSARMDGDTLVVDVTVDGETLTLRSTINYPKVGQPPYAVMIGTSGISLPKQLFDDRPIATMVFHEAQVNDYSQWRKHHERGEHPFDRLYPDLKDNGAYSEWAWGLSRLIDGLQMLGPEITKIDTHHIGVTGCSYAGKMALFCGAFDERVALTIAQEPGGGGAAAWRVSHTLSEVESLERTDYHWFKESQREQFSGDSVYRLPYDHHELCALVCPRALLLLGNPDFKWLADEAMLASAQAAREVWHRFGIADRMGWSIVGGHGHCQLPESQYREVEAFIDRFLLGRETDFFTPSRDGFRRFER
;
A
#
# COMPACT_ATOMS: atom_id res chain seq x y z
N MET A 1 60.72 -2.54 17.46
CA MET A 1 59.48 -2.95 16.77
C MET A 1 59.09 -4.42 16.97
N LYS A 2 59.29 -4.99 18.14
CA LYS A 2 58.92 -6.38 18.46
C LYS A 2 58.08 -6.53 19.75
N SER A 3 57.80 -5.40 20.43
CA SER A 3 57.04 -5.44 21.70
C SER A 3 55.51 -5.18 21.62
N ASN A 4 55.05 -4.64 20.49
CA ASN A 4 53.62 -4.23 20.40
C ASN A 4 52.66 -5.33 19.81
N TYR A 5 53.23 -6.40 19.26
CA TYR A 5 52.40 -7.51 18.70
C TYR A 5 52.01 -8.54 19.74
N VAL A 6 52.70 -8.61 20.87
CA VAL A 6 52.39 -9.56 21.96
C VAL A 6 51.20 -9.03 22.78
N PHE A 7 51.05 -7.72 22.93
CA PHE A 7 49.95 -7.10 23.70
C PHE A 7 48.61 -7.17 22.95
N VAL A 8 48.61 -7.06 21.61
CA VAL A 8 47.37 -7.18 20.79
C VAL A 8 46.91 -8.63 20.70
N LEU A 9 47.84 -9.61 20.68
CA LEU A 9 47.48 -11.01 20.67
C LEU A 9 47.00 -11.51 22.05
N LEU A 10 47.43 -10.91 23.15
CA LEU A 10 46.93 -11.21 24.49
C LEU A 10 45.52 -10.61 24.75
N MET A 11 45.21 -9.43 24.15
CA MET A 11 43.84 -8.88 24.22
C MET A 11 42.84 -9.65 23.35
N LEU A 12 43.25 -10.23 22.25
CA LEU A 12 42.41 -11.13 21.45
C LEU A 12 42.19 -12.52 22.04
N LEU A 13 43.10 -12.97 22.89
CA LEU A 13 42.98 -14.27 23.60
C LEU A 13 42.18 -14.18 24.90
N VAL A 14 42.08 -13.01 25.54
CA VAL A 14 41.26 -12.79 26.73
C VAL A 14 39.79 -12.64 26.42
N SER A 15 39.42 -12.27 25.19
CA SER A 15 38.02 -12.20 24.74
C SER A 15 37.39 -13.54 24.32
N ALA A 16 38.20 -14.59 24.17
CA ALA A 16 37.69 -15.90 23.68
C ALA A 16 37.31 -16.90 24.77
N THR A 17 37.64 -16.64 26.05
CA THR A 17 37.41 -17.60 27.16
C THR A 17 36.30 -17.24 28.14
N ALA A 18 35.65 -16.07 27.95
CA ALA A 18 34.60 -15.55 28.86
C ALA A 18 33.15 -15.72 28.35
N LEU A 19 32.92 -16.45 27.25
CA LEU A 19 31.62 -16.58 26.58
C LEU A 19 30.86 -17.90 26.81
N ALA A 20 31.37 -18.77 27.66
CA ALA A 20 30.66 -20.01 28.03
C ALA A 20 29.57 -19.69 29.06
N GLY A 21 28.29 -19.73 28.65
CA GLY A 21 27.13 -19.56 29.54
C GLY A 21 26.35 -18.26 29.38
N ARG A 22 26.65 -17.45 28.36
CA ARG A 22 25.98 -16.17 28.11
C ARG A 22 25.57 -16.04 26.63
N ALA A 23 24.30 -15.66 26.37
CA ALA A 23 23.84 -15.24 25.08
C ALA A 23 23.83 -13.70 24.99
N VAL A 24 24.16 -13.15 23.80
CA VAL A 24 24.36 -11.71 23.61
C VAL A 24 23.75 -11.30 22.27
N SER A 25 23.11 -10.14 22.21
CA SER A 25 22.66 -9.51 20.95
C SER A 25 23.84 -9.14 20.05
N PRO A 26 23.62 -8.95 18.74
CA PRO A 26 24.67 -8.49 17.83
C PRO A 26 25.39 -7.23 18.28
N ASP A 27 24.66 -6.27 18.81
CA ASP A 27 25.19 -4.96 19.31
C ASP A 27 25.70 -5.02 20.76
N GLY A 28 25.50 -6.13 21.44
CA GLY A 28 25.96 -6.35 22.83
C GLY A 28 25.11 -5.69 23.92
N ARG A 29 24.02 -4.99 23.58
CA ARG A 29 23.16 -4.32 24.57
C ARG A 29 22.30 -5.30 25.38
N LEU A 30 21.81 -6.37 24.74
CA LEU A 30 21.02 -7.41 25.39
C LEU A 30 21.87 -8.62 25.74
N THR A 31 21.67 -9.14 26.93
CA THR A 31 22.35 -10.34 27.41
C THR A 31 21.38 -11.27 28.15
N VAL A 32 21.56 -12.55 27.96
CA VAL A 32 20.84 -13.59 28.68
C VAL A 32 21.86 -14.53 29.36
N GLU A 33 21.77 -14.66 30.66
CA GLU A 33 22.64 -15.51 31.47
C GLU A 33 21.81 -16.51 32.26
N VAL A 34 22.34 -17.74 32.45
CA VAL A 34 21.67 -18.72 33.28
C VAL A 34 22.18 -18.61 34.73
N LYS A 35 21.26 -18.28 35.63
CA LYS A 35 21.52 -18.19 37.09
C LYS A 35 20.47 -19.02 37.87
N ASN A 36 20.93 -19.95 38.67
CA ASN A 36 20.03 -20.79 39.48
C ASN A 36 18.91 -21.50 38.69
N GLY A 37 19.23 -21.99 37.48
CA GLY A 37 18.27 -22.64 36.60
C GLY A 37 17.27 -21.73 35.89
N ARG A 38 17.45 -20.41 35.98
CA ARG A 38 16.64 -19.37 35.28
C ARG A 38 17.47 -18.57 34.30
N TYR A 39 16.86 -18.09 33.28
CA TYR A 39 17.45 -17.20 32.28
C TYR A 39 17.20 -15.75 32.69
N VAL A 40 18.25 -15.05 33.08
CA VAL A 40 18.23 -13.65 33.49
C VAL A 40 18.49 -12.77 32.28
N VAL A 41 17.54 -11.95 31.90
CA VAL A 41 17.60 -11.04 30.77
C VAL A 41 17.98 -9.64 31.25
N SER A 42 19.03 -9.09 30.67
CA SER A 42 19.51 -7.75 31.01
C SER A 42 19.72 -6.90 29.76
N TYR A 43 19.33 -5.64 29.84
CA TYR A 43 19.59 -4.60 28.84
C TYR A 43 20.60 -3.59 29.43
N GLN A 44 21.71 -3.36 28.74
CA GLN A 44 22.79 -2.48 29.21
C GLN A 44 23.21 -2.74 30.68
N ARG A 45 23.27 -4.04 31.08
CA ARG A 45 23.58 -4.56 32.42
C ARG A 45 22.47 -4.38 33.47
N GLN A 46 21.35 -3.74 33.15
CA GLN A 46 20.17 -3.67 34.01
C GLN A 46 19.29 -4.91 33.78
N GLN A 47 18.97 -5.64 34.84
CA GLN A 47 18.02 -6.76 34.77
C GLN A 47 16.64 -6.24 34.39
N VAL A 48 16.03 -6.83 33.37
CA VAL A 48 14.69 -6.49 32.86
C VAL A 48 13.66 -7.48 33.38
N LEU A 49 13.95 -8.77 33.22
CA LEU A 49 13.13 -9.88 33.73
C LEU A 49 13.95 -11.17 33.82
N GLU A 50 13.37 -12.18 34.42
CA GLU A 50 13.85 -13.56 34.35
C GLU A 50 12.77 -14.42 33.67
N PHE A 51 13.20 -15.46 32.98
CA PHE A 51 12.26 -16.50 32.55
C PHE A 51 12.80 -17.90 32.88
N SER A 52 11.89 -18.83 33.09
CA SER A 52 12.17 -20.27 33.13
C SER A 52 11.52 -20.93 31.92
N ALA A 53 12.19 -21.93 31.41
CA ALA A 53 11.66 -22.84 30.39
C ALA A 53 12.12 -24.25 30.73
N ALA A 54 11.60 -25.27 30.07
CA ALA A 54 11.94 -26.65 30.34
C ALA A 54 13.45 -26.85 30.49
N ASP A 55 13.84 -27.43 31.58
CA ASP A 55 15.18 -27.98 31.92
C ASP A 55 16.28 -26.99 32.33
N GLY A 56 16.09 -25.68 32.24
CA GLY A 56 17.05 -24.67 32.71
C GLY A 56 18.51 -24.90 32.30
N GLU A 57 18.75 -25.45 31.12
CA GLU A 57 20.07 -25.84 30.66
C GLU A 57 21.00 -24.67 30.35
N ALA A 58 22.30 -24.89 30.62
CA ALA A 58 23.30 -23.87 30.31
C ALA A 58 23.36 -23.54 28.81
N ILE A 59 23.60 -22.28 28.51
CA ILE A 59 23.86 -21.78 27.15
C ILE A 59 25.23 -22.34 26.72
N LYS A 60 25.27 -23.16 25.69
CA LYS A 60 26.48 -23.87 25.24
C LYS A 60 26.77 -23.53 23.76
N GLY A 61 28.06 -23.46 23.42
CA GLY A 61 28.53 -23.29 22.04
C GLY A 61 28.59 -21.85 21.56
N LYS A 62 29.00 -21.71 20.29
CA LYS A 62 29.02 -20.44 19.60
C LYS A 62 27.62 -20.12 19.04
N PRO A 63 27.22 -18.83 18.99
CA PRO A 63 25.96 -18.48 18.37
C PRO A 63 25.98 -18.77 16.86
N GLN A 64 24.82 -19.11 16.32
CA GLN A 64 24.55 -19.06 14.89
C GLN A 64 23.99 -17.68 14.58
N ARG A 65 24.62 -16.93 13.67
CA ARG A 65 24.07 -15.66 13.17
C ARG A 65 22.81 -15.97 12.37
N ILE A 66 21.78 -15.21 12.60
CA ILE A 66 20.50 -15.28 11.88
C ILE A 66 20.11 -13.90 11.39
N THR A 67 19.45 -13.85 10.25
CA THR A 67 18.91 -12.61 9.66
C THR A 67 17.46 -12.87 9.26
N ALA A 68 16.58 -11.96 9.64
CA ALA A 68 15.26 -11.84 9.07
C ALA A 68 15.33 -10.70 8.04
N ASP A 69 15.09 -10.99 6.77
CA ASP A 69 15.13 -10.05 5.66
C ASP A 69 13.95 -10.37 4.74
N TYR A 70 12.94 -9.49 4.71
CA TYR A 70 11.70 -9.72 3.96
C TYR A 70 10.91 -8.44 3.76
N THR A 71 10.01 -8.45 2.76
CA THR A 71 9.10 -7.36 2.48
C THR A 71 7.69 -7.68 2.99
N MET A 72 7.04 -6.70 3.64
CA MET A 72 5.64 -6.73 4.04
C MET A 72 4.81 -5.93 3.04
N LEU A 73 3.62 -6.45 2.68
CA LEU A 73 2.66 -5.73 1.84
C LEU A 73 1.90 -4.65 2.63
N ALA A 74 1.67 -4.90 3.91
CA ALA A 74 1.09 -3.96 4.86
C ALA A 74 1.86 -4.05 6.17
N GLY A 75 1.81 -3.00 7.00
CA GLY A 75 2.46 -2.99 8.29
C GLY A 75 3.18 -1.67 8.58
N LYS A 76 3.82 -1.62 9.72
CA LYS A 76 4.56 -0.45 10.18
C LYS A 76 5.88 -0.20 9.43
N ARG A 77 6.35 -1.18 8.65
CA ARG A 77 7.59 -1.13 7.88
C ARG A 77 7.50 -2.07 6.68
N ARG A 78 7.80 -1.56 5.48
CA ARG A 78 7.77 -2.35 4.24
C ARG A 78 8.95 -3.33 4.19
N HIS A 79 10.17 -2.86 4.34
CA HIS A 79 11.37 -3.70 4.37
C HIS A 79 11.78 -3.98 5.81
N CYS A 80 11.63 -5.21 6.23
CA CYS A 80 11.97 -5.68 7.57
C CYS A 80 13.33 -6.37 7.53
N LEU A 81 14.30 -5.77 8.19
CA LEU A 81 15.64 -6.31 8.35
C LEU A 81 15.98 -6.38 9.84
N ASN A 82 16.21 -7.56 10.38
CA ASN A 82 16.63 -7.75 11.76
C ASN A 82 17.69 -8.84 11.87
N GLU A 83 18.72 -8.59 12.64
CA GLU A 83 19.83 -9.51 12.87
C GLU A 83 19.84 -10.01 14.30
N GLY A 84 20.08 -11.28 14.46
CA GLY A 84 20.13 -11.92 15.75
C GLY A 84 21.19 -13.02 15.87
N ASN A 85 21.32 -13.53 17.08
CA ASN A 85 22.17 -14.66 17.41
C ASN A 85 21.28 -15.78 17.96
N GLU A 86 21.28 -16.95 17.33
CA GLU A 86 20.58 -18.14 17.80
C GLU A 86 21.51 -19.00 18.65
N TYR A 87 21.00 -19.42 19.80
CA TYR A 87 21.68 -20.32 20.77
C TYR A 87 20.79 -21.53 21.00
N ARG A 88 21.44 -22.68 21.26
CA ARG A 88 20.76 -23.93 21.63
C ARG A 88 21.07 -24.26 23.08
N CYS A 89 20.05 -24.43 23.89
CA CYS A 89 20.12 -24.72 25.32
C CYS A 89 19.28 -26.00 25.58
N GLY A 90 19.80 -27.17 25.25
CA GLY A 90 19.02 -28.39 25.27
C GLY A 90 17.85 -28.36 24.30
N ARG A 91 16.64 -28.54 24.84
CA ARG A 91 15.41 -28.43 24.06
C ARG A 91 15.00 -26.95 23.75
N LEU A 92 15.57 -26.00 24.46
CA LEU A 92 15.29 -24.58 24.23
C LEU A 92 16.09 -24.03 23.04
N VAL A 93 15.44 -23.35 22.13
CA VAL A 93 16.04 -22.46 21.11
C VAL A 93 15.84 -21.03 21.57
N LEU A 94 16.94 -20.30 21.74
CA LEU A 94 16.95 -18.91 22.17
C LEU A 94 17.55 -18.05 21.06
N ARG A 95 16.82 -17.04 20.61
CA ARG A 95 17.28 -16.00 19.69
C ARG A 95 17.40 -14.68 20.44
N VAL A 96 18.52 -14.00 20.27
CA VAL A 96 18.77 -12.69 20.87
C VAL A 96 19.02 -11.69 19.75
N TYR A 97 18.10 -10.78 19.58
CA TYR A 97 18.12 -9.68 18.60
C TYR A 97 18.55 -8.39 19.28
N ASN A 98 18.74 -7.31 18.53
CA ASN A 98 19.10 -6.00 19.11
C ASN A 98 17.93 -5.35 19.85
N ASP A 99 16.69 -5.67 19.48
CA ASP A 99 15.44 -5.14 20.02
C ASP A 99 14.65 -6.15 20.89
N GLY A 100 15.22 -7.32 21.21
CA GLY A 100 14.53 -8.27 22.06
C GLY A 100 15.06 -9.68 22.00
N ILE A 101 14.30 -10.59 22.59
CA ILE A 101 14.56 -12.01 22.58
C ILE A 101 13.33 -12.78 22.11
N ALA A 102 13.58 -13.91 21.48
CA ALA A 102 12.55 -14.89 21.20
C ALA A 102 13.05 -16.28 21.58
N PHE A 103 12.19 -17.10 22.18
CA PHE A 103 12.57 -18.47 22.53
C PHE A 103 11.40 -19.42 22.38
N ARG A 104 11.70 -20.70 22.15
CA ARG A 104 10.72 -21.78 22.12
C ARG A 104 11.32 -23.08 22.59
N THR A 105 10.49 -23.91 23.20
CA THR A 105 10.85 -25.26 23.59
C THR A 105 10.48 -26.25 22.48
N LYS A 106 11.45 -27.03 22.00
CA LYS A 106 11.22 -28.11 21.03
C LYS A 106 10.95 -29.42 21.79
N SER A 107 10.23 -30.31 21.10
CA SER A 107 10.05 -31.70 21.59
C SER A 107 9.31 -31.78 22.93
N LEU A 108 8.24 -31.00 23.07
CA LEU A 108 7.30 -31.17 24.17
C LEU A 108 6.38 -32.36 23.87
N PRO A 109 6.03 -33.18 24.87
CA PRO A 109 4.99 -34.19 24.68
C PRO A 109 3.65 -33.60 24.31
N SER A 110 3.30 -32.46 24.90
CA SER A 110 2.12 -31.66 24.65
C SER A 110 2.40 -30.17 24.95
N LEU A 111 1.66 -29.23 24.41
CA LEU A 111 1.74 -27.82 24.83
C LEU A 111 1.34 -27.62 26.29
N LYS A 112 0.51 -28.50 26.86
CA LYS A 112 0.17 -28.50 28.30
C LYS A 112 1.40 -28.72 29.19
N ASP A 113 2.46 -29.34 28.66
CA ASP A 113 3.72 -29.58 29.36
C ASP A 113 4.68 -28.40 29.31
N GLU A 114 4.31 -27.29 28.68
CA GLU A 114 5.12 -26.08 28.66
C GLU A 114 5.20 -25.47 30.08
N GLN A 115 6.42 -25.24 30.56
CA GLN A 115 6.68 -24.69 31.90
C GLN A 115 7.27 -23.28 31.84
N THR A 116 7.01 -22.56 30.76
CA THR A 116 7.49 -21.17 30.61
C THR A 116 6.81 -20.27 31.65
N ALA A 117 7.64 -19.55 32.40
CA ALA A 117 7.17 -18.54 33.33
C ALA A 117 8.14 -17.37 33.39
N TYR A 118 7.61 -16.19 33.52
CA TYR A 118 8.35 -14.94 33.70
C TYR A 118 8.34 -14.53 35.17
N ARG A 119 9.44 -13.98 35.64
CA ARG A 119 9.52 -13.24 36.89
C ARG A 119 9.87 -11.81 36.61
N ILE A 120 9.01 -10.91 37.07
CA ILE A 120 9.11 -9.46 36.85
C ILE A 120 9.72 -8.84 38.10
N PRO A 121 10.74 -7.96 37.97
CA PRO A 121 11.35 -7.28 39.16
C PRO A 121 10.34 -6.41 39.89
N ASP A 122 10.52 -6.30 41.22
CA ASP A 122 9.74 -5.41 42.03
C ASP A 122 9.84 -3.95 41.55
N GLY A 123 8.75 -3.19 41.67
CA GLY A 123 8.71 -1.79 41.25
C GLY A 123 8.51 -1.56 39.77
N THR A 124 8.43 -2.62 38.97
CA THR A 124 8.11 -2.52 37.54
C THR A 124 6.68 -2.04 37.34
N ARG A 125 6.49 -1.01 36.49
CA ARG A 125 5.18 -0.57 36.02
C ARG A 125 4.71 -1.48 34.89
N ARG A 126 3.41 -1.71 34.79
CA ARG A 126 2.84 -2.62 33.79
C ARG A 126 1.53 -2.11 33.24
N TRP A 127 1.40 -2.13 31.91
CA TRP A 127 0.14 -1.97 31.20
C TRP A 127 -0.31 -3.37 30.79
N ILE A 128 -1.35 -3.84 31.46
CA ILE A 128 -1.77 -5.23 31.35
C ILE A 128 -3.29 -5.32 31.32
N MET A 129 -3.81 -6.04 30.35
CA MET A 129 -5.23 -6.23 30.12
C MET A 129 -5.69 -7.56 30.70
N PRO A 130 -6.80 -7.61 31.47
CA PRO A 130 -7.43 -8.86 31.83
C PRO A 130 -7.78 -9.67 30.55
N TRP A 131 -7.58 -10.98 30.60
CA TRP A 131 -7.85 -11.83 29.45
C TRP A 131 -9.36 -11.83 29.13
N THR A 132 -9.68 -11.66 27.87
CA THR A 132 -10.99 -11.85 27.26
C THR A 132 -10.80 -12.65 25.97
N ASP A 133 -11.79 -13.38 25.53
CA ASP A 133 -11.73 -14.24 24.35
C ASP A 133 -11.68 -13.46 23.02
N SER A 134 -12.08 -12.18 23.02
CA SER A 134 -12.02 -11.26 21.87
C SER A 134 -10.90 -10.22 21.96
N TYR A 135 -10.14 -10.17 23.07
CA TYR A 135 -9.11 -9.15 23.33
C TYR A 135 -9.65 -7.70 23.38
N GLU A 136 -10.93 -7.53 23.60
CA GLU A 136 -11.58 -6.23 23.75
C GLU A 136 -11.54 -5.78 25.20
N GLY A 137 -10.56 -4.93 25.52
CA GLY A 137 -10.36 -4.44 26.86
C GLY A 137 -9.36 -3.31 26.97
N PHE A 138 -9.29 -2.70 28.14
CA PHE A 138 -8.34 -1.64 28.45
C PHE A 138 -7.03 -2.20 28.99
N PHE A 139 -5.94 -1.43 28.82
CA PHE A 139 -4.61 -1.68 29.38
C PHE A 139 -4.37 -0.73 30.57
N PRO A 140 -4.93 -0.97 31.74
CA PRO A 140 -4.71 -0.09 32.90
C PRO A 140 -3.26 -0.18 33.37
N LEU A 141 -2.69 0.98 33.75
CA LEU A 141 -1.41 1.03 34.44
C LEU A 141 -1.54 0.43 35.84
N SER A 142 -0.64 -0.50 36.16
CA SER A 142 -0.48 -1.05 37.51
C SER A 142 0.98 -0.96 37.96
N THR A 143 1.20 -0.60 39.22
CA THR A 143 2.53 -0.54 39.86
C THR A 143 2.81 -1.77 40.73
N ALA A 144 1.82 -2.64 40.87
CA ALA A 144 1.94 -3.89 41.64
C ALA A 144 1.37 -5.05 40.86
N SER A 145 1.91 -6.23 41.06
CA SER A 145 1.36 -7.44 40.51
C SER A 145 -0.01 -7.74 41.14
N LYS A 146 -0.88 -8.33 40.34
CA LYS A 146 -2.18 -8.84 40.78
C LYS A 146 -2.29 -10.27 40.26
N ASP A 147 -2.91 -11.12 41.03
CA ASP A 147 -3.22 -12.47 40.59
C ASP A 147 -4.34 -12.42 39.55
N GLY A 148 -4.19 -13.21 38.47
CA GLY A 148 -5.18 -13.24 37.41
C GLY A 148 -4.71 -13.85 36.10
N ARG A 149 -5.62 -13.82 35.14
CA ARG A 149 -5.38 -14.24 33.75
C ARG A 149 -5.30 -13.00 32.89
N TRP A 150 -4.24 -12.90 32.09
CA TRP A 150 -3.89 -11.69 31.34
C TRP A 150 -3.71 -11.97 29.86
N ALA A 151 -4.21 -11.07 29.05
CA ALA A 151 -4.06 -11.11 27.60
C ALA A 151 -2.70 -10.57 27.15
N TYR A 152 -2.24 -11.00 25.98
CA TYR A 152 -1.14 -10.36 25.28
C TYR A 152 -1.60 -9.13 24.49
N PRO A 153 -0.68 -8.15 24.31
CA PRO A 153 0.66 -8.03 24.88
C PRO A 153 0.64 -7.47 26.31
N VAL A 154 1.73 -7.67 27.03
CA VAL A 154 1.98 -7.04 28.33
C VAL A 154 3.17 -6.09 28.21
N LEU A 155 2.96 -4.81 28.42
CA LEU A 155 4.03 -3.81 28.42
C LEU A 155 4.52 -3.57 29.85
N LEU A 156 5.82 -3.61 30.04
CA LEU A 156 6.54 -3.41 31.29
C LEU A 156 7.46 -2.19 31.18
N GLU A 157 7.59 -1.42 32.26
CA GLU A 157 8.61 -0.38 32.42
C GLU A 157 9.41 -0.64 33.69
N THR A 158 10.70 -0.86 33.53
CA THR A 158 11.64 -1.05 34.64
C THR A 158 12.51 0.20 34.79
N PRO A 159 12.49 0.90 35.95
CA PRO A 159 13.34 2.05 36.18
C PRO A 159 14.82 1.65 36.12
N MET A 160 15.67 2.46 35.50
CA MET A 160 17.11 2.25 35.50
C MET A 160 17.74 2.67 36.83
N ASN A 161 18.56 1.79 37.40
CA ASN A 161 19.17 1.99 38.75
C ASN A 161 20.37 2.93 38.78
N SER A 162 20.79 3.54 37.70
CA SER A 162 22.04 4.32 37.65
C SER A 162 21.86 5.74 37.12
N ALA A 163 22.29 6.70 37.96
CA ALA A 163 22.64 8.11 37.65
C ALA A 163 21.52 9.04 37.17
N LYS A 164 21.61 10.28 37.52
CA LYS A 164 20.85 11.42 37.00
C LYS A 164 20.80 11.35 35.47
N ASN A 165 19.61 11.11 34.87
CA ASN A 165 19.26 10.99 33.48
C ASN A 165 19.22 9.54 32.87
N ALA A 166 19.09 8.49 33.70
CA ALA A 166 18.85 7.16 33.15
C ALA A 166 17.40 7.00 32.66
N GLU A 167 17.22 6.76 31.38
CA GLU A 167 15.91 6.43 30.78
C GLU A 167 15.45 5.06 31.26
N SER A 168 14.14 4.86 31.44
CA SER A 168 13.54 3.57 31.74
C SER A 168 13.76 2.58 30.61
N VAL A 169 13.86 1.29 30.95
CA VAL A 169 13.84 0.19 29.98
C VAL A 169 12.43 -0.37 29.89
N PHE A 170 11.95 -0.54 28.67
CA PHE A 170 10.66 -1.16 28.39
C PHE A 170 10.84 -2.60 27.90
N ALA A 171 9.87 -3.44 28.26
CA ALA A 171 9.77 -4.80 27.73
C ALA A 171 8.32 -5.13 27.40
N LEU A 172 8.09 -5.65 26.20
CA LEU A 172 6.75 -6.09 25.78
C LEU A 172 6.75 -7.59 25.59
N ILE A 173 5.95 -8.29 26.40
CA ILE A 173 5.81 -9.75 26.37
C ILE A 173 4.64 -10.11 25.47
N THR A 174 4.88 -11.03 24.52
CA THR A 174 3.86 -11.59 23.63
C THR A 174 4.29 -12.98 23.11
N GLU A 175 3.56 -13.50 22.15
CA GLU A 175 3.91 -14.73 21.43
C GLU A 175 3.74 -14.55 19.92
N SER A 176 4.31 -15.46 19.14
CA SER A 176 4.22 -15.44 17.69
C SER A 176 4.32 -16.86 17.09
N ASN A 177 3.90 -16.95 15.82
CA ASN A 177 4.01 -18.15 15.00
C ASN A 177 3.20 -19.33 15.54
N ILE A 178 1.91 -19.09 15.79
CA ILE A 178 0.94 -20.16 16.03
C ILE A 178 0.75 -20.92 14.72
N THR A 179 1.00 -22.22 14.76
CA THR A 179 0.84 -23.12 13.61
C THR A 179 -0.22 -24.17 13.87
N ARG A 180 -0.61 -24.93 12.85
CA ARG A 180 -1.62 -25.98 12.99
C ARG A 180 -1.30 -26.94 14.12
N GLY A 181 -2.32 -27.32 14.88
CA GLY A 181 -2.21 -28.19 16.04
C GLY A 181 -1.71 -27.49 17.31
N GLN A 182 -1.60 -26.16 17.29
CA GLN A 182 -1.24 -25.36 18.46
C GLN A 182 -2.42 -24.49 18.90
N SER A 183 -2.59 -24.34 20.23
CA SER A 183 -3.39 -23.26 20.81
C SER A 183 -2.53 -22.03 21.00
N ALA A 184 -3.14 -20.87 21.07
CA ALA A 184 -2.50 -19.70 21.62
C ALA A 184 -2.49 -19.78 23.18
N SER A 185 -1.87 -18.79 23.82
CA SER A 185 -1.73 -18.77 25.28
C SER A 185 -2.05 -17.40 25.85
N CYS A 186 -2.21 -17.39 27.18
CA CYS A 186 -2.29 -16.18 27.97
C CYS A 186 -1.29 -16.27 29.14
N LEU A 187 -1.16 -15.21 29.92
CA LEU A 187 -0.38 -15.22 31.14
C LEU A 187 -1.30 -15.41 32.37
N TYR A 188 -0.89 -16.26 33.27
CA TYR A 188 -1.51 -16.40 34.58
C TYR A 188 -0.52 -16.01 35.66
N SER A 189 -0.86 -15.04 36.48
CA SER A 189 0.02 -14.52 37.52
C SER A 189 -0.37 -14.93 38.92
N GLU A 190 0.68 -15.29 39.69
CA GLU A 190 0.64 -15.43 41.14
C GLU A 190 1.80 -14.60 41.69
N GLY A 191 1.47 -13.44 42.30
CA GLY A 191 2.48 -12.44 42.66
C GLY A 191 3.28 -11.96 41.44
N GLU A 192 4.59 -11.95 41.51
CA GLU A 192 5.50 -11.55 40.42
C GLU A 192 5.83 -12.67 39.42
N HIS A 193 5.18 -13.81 39.55
CA HIS A 193 5.33 -14.95 38.64
C HIS A 193 4.19 -14.97 37.63
N TYR A 194 4.55 -14.93 36.36
CA TYR A 194 3.61 -14.97 35.24
C TYR A 194 3.85 -16.24 34.41
N ARG A 195 3.01 -17.23 34.57
CA ARG A 195 3.08 -18.48 33.82
C ARG A 195 2.41 -18.35 32.47
N VAL A 196 3.02 -18.88 31.42
CA VAL A 196 2.38 -19.09 30.12
C VAL A 196 1.41 -20.25 30.26
N VAL A 197 0.14 -20.00 29.96
CA VAL A 197 -0.93 -21.01 30.04
C VAL A 197 -1.56 -21.14 28.65
N PRO A 198 -1.32 -22.26 27.93
CA PRO A 198 -2.03 -22.54 26.70
C PRO A 198 -3.53 -22.58 26.94
N ASP A 199 -4.33 -22.11 25.99
CA ASP A 199 -5.77 -22.23 26.06
C ASP A 199 -6.17 -23.74 25.91
N GLU A 200 -7.40 -24.10 26.24
CA GLU A 200 -7.80 -25.50 26.28
C GLU A 200 -7.47 -26.21 24.96
N LEU A 201 -6.68 -27.29 25.09
CA LEU A 201 -6.41 -28.18 23.98
C LEU A 201 -7.53 -29.20 23.92
N SER A 202 -8.12 -29.45 22.74
CA SER A 202 -9.05 -30.54 22.58
C SER A 202 -8.36 -31.87 22.88
N ASP A 203 -8.98 -32.75 23.67
CA ASP A 203 -8.45 -34.06 24.00
C ASP A 203 -8.27 -34.99 22.78
N ASN A 204 -8.85 -34.59 21.62
CA ASN A 204 -8.86 -35.38 20.38
C ASN A 204 -7.71 -35.04 19.41
N GLY A 205 -6.83 -34.11 19.74
CA GLY A 205 -5.77 -33.60 18.84
C GLY A 205 -4.34 -33.85 19.32
N ALA A 206 -4.10 -34.79 20.25
CA ALA A 206 -2.74 -35.22 20.55
C ALA A 206 -2.15 -35.85 19.28
N ALA A 207 -1.54 -35.02 18.44
CA ALA A 207 -0.64 -35.55 17.41
C ALA A 207 0.35 -36.46 18.12
N SER A 208 0.40 -37.70 17.72
CA SER A 208 1.39 -38.67 18.19
C SER A 208 2.76 -38.16 17.74
N GLY A 209 3.41 -37.32 18.54
CA GLY A 209 4.70 -36.73 18.21
C GLY A 209 5.11 -35.64 19.18
N GLN A 210 6.37 -35.27 19.12
CA GLN A 210 6.92 -34.17 19.88
C GLN A 210 6.56 -32.81 19.20
N VAL A 211 5.88 -31.92 19.92
CA VAL A 211 5.49 -30.58 19.43
C VAL A 211 6.48 -29.50 19.89
N ALA A 212 6.66 -28.46 19.13
CA ALA A 212 7.36 -27.26 19.58
C ALA A 212 6.33 -26.26 20.13
N SER A 213 6.72 -25.48 21.16
CA SER A 213 5.90 -24.34 21.57
C SER A 213 5.90 -23.24 20.47
N PRO A 214 4.88 -22.37 20.43
CA PRO A 214 5.01 -21.09 19.74
C PRO A 214 6.26 -20.31 20.20
N TRP A 215 6.68 -19.31 19.43
CA TRP A 215 7.73 -18.41 19.90
C TRP A 215 7.18 -17.52 21.03
N ARG A 216 7.88 -17.53 22.16
CA ARG A 216 7.70 -16.58 23.24
C ARG A 216 8.58 -15.40 22.93
N VAL A 217 7.98 -14.21 22.78
CA VAL A 217 8.64 -13.00 22.30
C VAL A 217 8.67 -11.95 23.41
N VAL A 218 9.84 -11.36 23.66
CA VAL A 218 10.00 -10.24 24.56
C VAL A 218 10.77 -9.16 23.81
N ILE A 219 10.09 -8.09 23.40
CA ILE A 219 10.70 -6.93 22.79
C ILE A 219 11.26 -6.06 23.92
N ILE A 220 12.52 -5.60 23.82
CA ILE A 220 13.21 -4.94 24.93
C ILE A 220 14.06 -3.79 24.41
N GLY A 221 13.91 -2.62 25.04
CA GLY A 221 14.72 -1.45 24.73
C GLY A 221 14.13 -0.15 25.26
N SER A 222 14.39 0.95 24.60
CA SER A 222 13.65 2.20 24.78
C SER A 222 12.19 2.01 24.32
N LEU A 223 11.33 2.96 24.67
CA LEU A 223 9.94 2.93 24.20
C LEU A 223 9.85 2.97 22.65
N ALA A 224 10.78 3.67 22.01
CA ALA A 224 10.91 3.70 20.55
C ALA A 224 11.33 2.32 20.00
N ASP A 225 12.29 1.63 20.62
CA ASP A 225 12.67 0.26 20.22
C ASP A 225 11.46 -0.67 20.27
N VAL A 226 10.60 -0.54 21.29
CA VAL A 226 9.38 -1.36 21.43
C VAL A 226 8.38 -1.07 20.32
N VAL A 227 8.06 0.19 20.08
CA VAL A 227 7.05 0.59 19.07
C VAL A 227 7.49 0.22 17.64
N GLN A 228 8.78 0.38 17.36
CA GLN A 228 9.34 0.19 16.01
C GLN A 228 9.74 -1.26 15.70
N SER A 229 9.76 -2.15 16.70
CA SER A 229 10.17 -3.54 16.53
C SER A 229 9.25 -4.31 15.58
N THR A 230 9.88 -5.17 14.77
CA THR A 230 9.22 -6.16 13.91
C THR A 230 9.36 -7.59 14.43
N LEU A 231 9.86 -7.76 15.64
CA LEU A 231 10.27 -9.05 16.19
C LEU A 231 9.16 -10.12 16.15
N VAL A 232 7.88 -9.71 16.27
CA VAL A 232 6.73 -10.64 16.16
C VAL A 232 6.64 -11.27 14.77
N THR A 233 6.89 -10.50 13.73
CA THR A 233 6.90 -10.99 12.35
C THR A 233 8.24 -11.60 11.97
N ASP A 234 9.37 -11.15 12.55
CA ASP A 234 10.70 -11.69 12.25
C ASP A 234 10.84 -13.18 12.61
N VAL A 235 10.14 -13.62 13.65
CA VAL A 235 10.14 -15.03 14.09
C VAL A 235 9.00 -15.87 13.53
N ALA A 236 8.05 -15.25 12.83
CA ALA A 236 6.98 -15.95 12.13
C ALA A 236 7.49 -16.69 10.88
N GLU A 237 6.76 -17.69 10.43
CA GLU A 237 7.06 -18.38 9.18
C GLU A 237 7.00 -17.40 8.00
N PRO A 238 7.83 -17.62 6.96
CA PRO A 238 7.72 -16.86 5.71
C PRO A 238 6.32 -16.97 5.08
N CYS A 239 6.03 -16.07 4.15
CA CYS A 239 4.82 -16.10 3.35
C CYS A 239 4.63 -17.49 2.71
N LYS A 240 3.41 -18.03 2.81
CA LYS A 240 3.01 -19.32 2.25
C LYS A 240 2.26 -19.19 0.93
N LEU A 241 1.93 -17.99 0.53
CA LEU A 241 1.20 -17.75 -0.73
C LEU A 241 2.19 -17.68 -1.88
N GLU A 242 1.87 -18.34 -2.99
CA GLU A 242 2.68 -18.32 -4.21
C GLU A 242 2.50 -17.01 -4.99
N ASP A 243 1.28 -16.47 -5.00
CA ASP A 243 0.95 -15.18 -5.60
C ASP A 243 0.33 -14.25 -4.55
N THR A 244 0.91 -13.07 -4.40
CA THR A 244 0.42 -12.00 -3.52
C THR A 244 0.04 -10.73 -4.30
N SER A 245 0.11 -10.75 -5.63
CA SER A 245 -0.13 -9.59 -6.50
C SER A 245 -1.55 -9.01 -6.39
N TRP A 246 -2.51 -9.81 -5.98
CA TRP A 246 -3.91 -9.42 -5.77
C TRP A 246 -4.18 -8.76 -4.41
N ILE A 247 -3.25 -8.88 -3.46
CA ILE A 247 -3.38 -8.32 -2.10
C ILE A 247 -3.01 -6.84 -2.15
N ARG A 248 -3.98 -5.98 -1.86
CA ARG A 248 -3.79 -4.52 -1.83
C ARG A 248 -4.34 -3.95 -0.54
N PRO A 249 -3.51 -3.35 0.31
CA PRO A 249 -3.96 -2.56 1.45
C PRO A 249 -4.77 -1.34 0.99
N GLY A 250 -5.64 -0.84 1.84
CA GLY A 250 -6.41 0.36 1.50
C GLY A 250 -7.42 0.79 2.55
N THR A 251 -7.94 1.99 2.38
CA THR A 251 -9.03 2.54 3.18
C THR A 251 -10.37 1.93 2.80
N VAL A 252 -11.25 1.81 3.78
CA VAL A 252 -12.56 1.14 3.64
C VAL A 252 -13.66 2.06 4.15
N SER A 253 -14.70 2.29 3.37
CA SER A 253 -15.96 2.87 3.81
C SER A 253 -16.78 1.78 4.53
N TRP A 254 -17.23 2.02 5.76
CA TRP A 254 -17.82 0.97 6.59
C TRP A 254 -19.28 1.22 6.97
N VAL A 255 -20.17 0.30 6.52
CA VAL A 255 -21.65 0.40 6.67
C VAL A 255 -22.09 -0.22 8.01
N TYR A 256 -21.82 0.42 9.13
CA TYR A 256 -22.28 -0.08 10.43
C TYR A 256 -22.48 1.02 11.47
N TRP A 257 -21.39 1.65 11.90
CA TRP A 257 -21.35 2.44 13.12
C TRP A 257 -22.43 3.53 13.22
N ALA A 258 -22.60 4.31 12.15
CA ALA A 258 -23.51 5.48 12.16
C ALA A 258 -24.98 5.11 12.14
N TYR A 259 -25.34 3.92 11.62
CA TYR A 259 -26.72 3.45 11.49
C TYR A 259 -27.06 2.27 12.40
N ASN A 260 -26.07 1.81 13.19
CA ASN A 260 -26.17 0.65 14.09
C ASN A 260 -26.78 -0.56 13.36
N HIS A 261 -26.05 -1.08 12.38
CA HIS A 261 -26.29 -2.05 11.32
C HIS A 261 -26.37 -1.40 9.93
N GLY A 262 -27.48 -1.36 9.24
CA GLY A 262 -27.64 -0.66 7.95
C GLY A 262 -27.33 -1.49 6.70
N SER A 263 -26.68 -2.63 6.81
CA SER A 263 -26.33 -3.46 5.64
C SER A 263 -27.48 -4.32 5.13
N ASN A 264 -28.60 -4.33 5.79
CA ASN A 264 -29.89 -4.86 5.30
C ASN A 264 -30.70 -3.84 4.49
N ASP A 265 -30.17 -2.63 4.29
CA ASP A 265 -30.78 -1.54 3.52
C ASP A 265 -29.91 -1.16 2.33
N TYR A 266 -30.36 -1.49 1.13
CA TYR A 266 -29.64 -1.23 -0.13
C TYR A 266 -29.35 0.28 -0.34
N ASP A 267 -30.26 1.18 0.04
CA ASP A 267 -30.07 2.62 -0.15
C ASP A 267 -29.04 3.20 0.83
N ILE A 268 -28.89 2.62 2.01
CA ILE A 268 -27.80 2.95 2.93
C ILE A 268 -26.47 2.47 2.35
N ILE A 269 -26.39 1.23 1.87
CA ILE A 269 -25.16 0.69 1.25
C ILE A 269 -24.70 1.59 0.11
N LYS A 270 -25.62 2.02 -0.76
CA LYS A 270 -25.30 2.92 -1.88
C LYS A 270 -24.62 4.22 -1.43
N LYS A 271 -25.07 4.83 -0.34
CA LYS A 271 -24.43 6.06 0.20
C LYS A 271 -22.96 5.84 0.54
N TYR A 272 -22.62 4.67 1.12
CA TYR A 272 -21.25 4.35 1.49
C TYR A 272 -20.40 3.97 0.27
N VAL A 273 -20.99 3.33 -0.73
CA VAL A 273 -20.34 3.09 -2.03
C VAL A 273 -20.06 4.43 -2.72
N ASP A 274 -21.04 5.33 -2.75
CA ASP A 274 -20.88 6.66 -3.37
C ASP A 274 -19.83 7.51 -2.63
N LEU A 275 -19.75 7.42 -1.29
CA LEU A 275 -18.67 8.01 -0.49
C LEU A 275 -17.31 7.45 -0.92
N ALA A 276 -17.18 6.13 -0.99
CA ALA A 276 -15.94 5.49 -1.37
C ALA A 276 -15.51 5.91 -2.79
N ALA A 277 -16.45 5.97 -3.73
CA ALA A 277 -16.19 6.46 -5.08
C ALA A 277 -15.76 7.93 -5.09
N THR A 278 -16.43 8.79 -4.32
CA THR A 278 -16.14 10.23 -4.24
C THR A 278 -14.77 10.50 -3.64
N LEU A 279 -14.38 9.81 -2.57
CA LEU A 279 -13.09 9.97 -1.92
C LEU A 279 -12.01 9.03 -2.47
N ASN A 280 -12.28 8.28 -3.54
CA ASN A 280 -11.37 7.28 -4.10
C ASN A 280 -10.86 6.25 -3.08
N LEU A 281 -11.72 5.90 -2.09
CA LEU A 281 -11.42 4.80 -1.18
C LEU A 281 -11.55 3.48 -1.95
N PRO A 282 -10.55 2.60 -1.90
CA PRO A 282 -10.58 1.40 -2.73
C PRO A 282 -11.64 0.39 -2.33
N TYR A 283 -12.19 0.46 -1.10
CA TYR A 283 -13.08 -0.54 -0.57
C TYR A 283 -14.33 0.03 0.09
N VAL A 284 -15.38 -0.79 0.10
CA VAL A 284 -16.55 -0.65 0.97
C VAL A 284 -16.80 -1.95 1.70
N LEU A 285 -17.04 -1.90 3.02
CA LEU A 285 -17.47 -3.07 3.80
C LEU A 285 -18.98 -3.05 3.98
N ILE A 286 -19.65 -4.04 3.42
CA ILE A 286 -21.06 -4.36 3.67
C ILE A 286 -21.08 -5.31 4.86
N ASP A 287 -21.49 -4.79 6.02
CA ASP A 287 -21.36 -5.47 7.31
C ASP A 287 -22.52 -6.46 7.56
N ALA A 288 -22.75 -6.88 8.78
CA ALA A 288 -23.73 -7.87 9.20
C ALA A 288 -25.16 -7.62 8.67
N GLU A 289 -25.93 -8.69 8.54
CA GLU A 289 -27.34 -8.70 8.11
C GLU A 289 -27.60 -8.45 6.61
N TRP A 290 -26.55 -8.46 5.77
CA TRP A 290 -26.74 -8.32 4.33
C TRP A 290 -27.57 -9.47 3.70
N ASP A 291 -27.66 -10.62 4.36
CA ASP A 291 -28.50 -11.75 3.97
C ASP A 291 -30.01 -11.54 4.31
N GLU A 292 -30.32 -10.48 5.05
CA GLU A 292 -31.69 -10.06 5.39
C GLU A 292 -32.12 -8.79 4.62
N MET A 293 -31.44 -8.47 3.50
CA MET A 293 -31.70 -7.26 2.74
C MET A 293 -33.16 -7.16 2.26
N GLY A 294 -33.76 -6.01 2.52
CA GLY A 294 -35.18 -5.74 2.21
C GLY A 294 -35.40 -5.16 0.80
N GLY A 295 -36.67 -4.82 0.51
CA GLY A 295 -37.02 -4.06 -0.69
C GLY A 295 -36.88 -4.80 -2.04
N GLY A 296 -36.71 -6.14 -2.02
CA GLY A 296 -36.49 -6.93 -3.23
C GLY A 296 -35.11 -6.79 -3.83
N LYS A 297 -34.15 -6.29 -3.04
CA LYS A 297 -32.73 -6.19 -3.36
C LYS A 297 -31.95 -7.29 -2.67
N SER A 298 -30.75 -7.55 -3.17
CA SER A 298 -29.87 -8.59 -2.66
C SER A 298 -28.43 -8.11 -2.55
N ILE A 299 -27.58 -8.91 -1.92
CA ILE A 299 -26.13 -8.63 -1.85
C ILE A 299 -25.49 -8.58 -3.24
N GLU A 300 -25.98 -9.38 -4.19
CA GLU A 300 -25.52 -9.35 -5.58
C GLU A 300 -25.78 -7.99 -6.25
N ASP A 301 -26.96 -7.36 -5.97
CA ASP A 301 -27.24 -6.00 -6.43
C ASP A 301 -26.26 -4.98 -5.83
N ALA A 302 -25.95 -5.11 -4.54
CA ALA A 302 -25.04 -4.20 -3.85
C ALA A 302 -23.60 -4.36 -4.33
N VAL A 303 -23.14 -5.59 -4.51
CA VAL A 303 -21.80 -5.87 -5.07
C VAL A 303 -21.70 -5.35 -6.50
N ALA A 304 -22.72 -5.57 -7.34
CA ALA A 304 -22.76 -5.05 -8.71
C ALA A 304 -22.71 -3.52 -8.73
N TYR A 305 -23.44 -2.85 -7.82
CA TYR A 305 -23.41 -1.40 -7.70
C TYR A 305 -22.02 -0.87 -7.30
N ALA A 306 -21.37 -1.49 -6.29
CA ALA A 306 -20.04 -1.12 -5.87
C ALA A 306 -19.02 -1.24 -7.02
N LYS A 307 -19.04 -2.37 -7.72
CA LYS A 307 -18.16 -2.60 -8.89
C LYS A 307 -18.43 -1.58 -9.99
N ALA A 308 -19.70 -1.26 -10.27
CA ALA A 308 -20.07 -0.25 -11.26
C ALA A 308 -19.55 1.17 -10.91
N LYS A 309 -19.24 1.42 -9.64
CA LYS A 309 -18.63 2.65 -9.13
C LYS A 309 -17.11 2.56 -8.98
N GLY A 310 -16.49 1.46 -9.38
CA GLY A 310 -15.07 1.22 -9.24
C GLY A 310 -14.60 0.95 -7.81
N VAL A 311 -15.53 0.61 -6.91
CA VAL A 311 -15.27 0.31 -5.50
C VAL A 311 -15.29 -1.20 -5.30
N ARG A 312 -14.30 -1.75 -4.60
CA ARG A 312 -14.20 -3.18 -4.34
C ARG A 312 -14.93 -3.55 -3.04
N PRO A 313 -15.99 -4.39 -3.09
CA PRO A 313 -16.75 -4.73 -1.90
C PRO A 313 -16.06 -5.77 -1.03
N LEU A 314 -16.12 -5.57 0.27
CA LEU A 314 -15.88 -6.55 1.32
C LEU A 314 -17.24 -6.92 1.92
N ILE A 315 -17.43 -8.18 2.37
CA ILE A 315 -18.67 -8.62 3.00
C ILE A 315 -18.41 -9.32 4.34
N TRP A 316 -19.36 -9.24 5.24
CA TRP A 316 -19.25 -9.74 6.60
C TRP A 316 -19.83 -11.16 6.76
N TYR A 317 -19.24 -11.94 7.65
CA TYR A 317 -19.72 -13.27 8.07
C TYR A 317 -19.60 -13.47 9.56
N ASN A 318 -20.55 -14.20 10.16
CA ASN A 318 -20.40 -14.81 11.47
C ASN A 318 -19.56 -16.08 11.34
N SER A 319 -18.51 -16.21 12.16
CA SER A 319 -17.66 -17.41 12.20
C SER A 319 -18.45 -18.69 12.55
N SER A 320 -19.53 -18.51 13.31
CA SER A 320 -20.43 -19.56 13.80
C SER A 320 -19.78 -20.57 14.76
N VAL A 321 -18.72 -20.13 15.43
CA VAL A 321 -18.04 -20.92 16.49
C VAL A 321 -18.05 -20.22 17.86
N GLY A 322 -18.27 -18.89 17.90
CA GLY A 322 -18.38 -18.12 19.14
C GLY A 322 -19.85 -17.73 19.44
N TRP A 323 -20.14 -16.41 19.38
CA TRP A 323 -21.51 -15.92 19.58
C TRP A 323 -22.36 -16.19 18.34
N VAL A 324 -23.35 -17.08 18.46
CA VAL A 324 -24.22 -17.51 17.36
C VAL A 324 -25.71 -17.25 17.69
N ASN A 325 -26.15 -17.62 18.89
CA ASN A 325 -27.52 -17.45 19.31
C ASN A 325 -27.81 -15.97 19.61
N GLY A 326 -28.75 -15.39 18.85
CA GLY A 326 -29.09 -13.97 18.93
C GLY A 326 -28.09 -13.05 18.21
N ALA A 327 -26.98 -13.57 17.65
CA ALA A 327 -26.07 -12.82 16.83
C ALA A 327 -26.65 -12.55 15.43
N PRO A 328 -26.18 -11.48 14.73
CA PRO A 328 -26.54 -11.24 13.34
C PRO A 328 -26.03 -12.31 12.38
N GLY A 329 -26.63 -12.39 11.18
CA GLY A 329 -26.23 -13.25 10.05
C GLY A 329 -25.34 -12.53 9.04
N PRO A 330 -24.85 -13.30 8.03
CA PRO A 330 -25.08 -14.73 7.75
C PRO A 330 -24.33 -15.68 8.68
N LYS A 331 -24.94 -16.77 9.01
CA LYS A 331 -24.41 -17.81 9.91
C LYS A 331 -24.26 -19.15 9.20
N TYR A 332 -23.38 -20.01 9.74
CA TYR A 332 -23.17 -21.41 9.31
C TYR A 332 -22.70 -21.56 7.86
N ARG A 333 -22.09 -20.51 7.27
CA ARG A 333 -21.57 -20.57 5.91
C ARG A 333 -20.09 -20.94 5.82
N LEU A 334 -19.30 -20.70 6.89
CA LEU A 334 -17.86 -20.87 6.88
C LEU A 334 -17.31 -21.99 7.79
N ASN A 335 -18.09 -22.44 8.77
CA ASN A 335 -17.64 -23.35 9.82
C ASN A 335 -17.35 -24.79 9.36
N LYS A 336 -17.84 -25.21 8.19
CA LYS A 336 -17.48 -26.47 7.55
C LYS A 336 -16.63 -26.23 6.31
N ALA A 337 -15.63 -27.08 6.08
CA ALA A 337 -14.71 -26.92 4.96
C ALA A 337 -15.40 -26.83 3.59
N GLU A 338 -16.36 -27.73 3.36
CA GLU A 338 -17.12 -27.80 2.10
C GLU A 338 -18.02 -26.55 1.88
N ASP A 339 -18.64 -26.05 2.93
CA ASP A 339 -19.48 -24.86 2.89
C ASP A 339 -18.61 -23.62 2.65
N ARG A 340 -17.48 -23.50 3.33
CA ARG A 340 -16.50 -22.43 3.19
C ARG A 340 -15.92 -22.37 1.78
N GLU A 341 -15.51 -23.50 1.22
CA GLU A 341 -14.99 -23.57 -0.16
C GLU A 341 -16.04 -23.08 -1.17
N ARG A 342 -17.29 -23.52 -1.04
CA ARG A 342 -18.39 -23.11 -1.91
C ARG A 342 -18.71 -21.62 -1.77
N GLU A 343 -18.71 -21.10 -0.53
CA GLU A 343 -19.03 -19.70 -0.24
C GLU A 343 -17.94 -18.77 -0.78
N PHE A 344 -16.65 -19.09 -0.54
CA PHE A 344 -15.55 -18.26 -1.04
C PHE A 344 -15.42 -18.32 -2.56
N ALA A 345 -15.68 -19.47 -3.18
CA ALA A 345 -15.78 -19.56 -4.63
C ALA A 345 -16.93 -18.71 -5.19
N TRP A 346 -18.04 -18.57 -4.47
CA TRP A 346 -19.12 -17.68 -4.84
C TRP A 346 -18.74 -16.21 -4.68
N CYS A 347 -18.04 -15.83 -3.60
CA CYS A 347 -17.50 -14.48 -3.41
C CYS A 347 -16.58 -14.06 -4.56
N GLU A 348 -15.64 -14.94 -4.93
CA GLU A 348 -14.71 -14.71 -6.03
C GLU A 348 -15.45 -14.47 -7.36
N ARG A 349 -16.42 -15.35 -7.70
CA ARG A 349 -17.23 -15.19 -8.93
C ARG A 349 -18.02 -13.90 -8.98
N MET A 350 -18.52 -13.41 -7.84
CA MET A 350 -19.21 -12.12 -7.76
C MET A 350 -18.25 -10.93 -7.87
N GLY A 351 -16.96 -11.13 -7.57
CA GLY A 351 -15.95 -10.08 -7.51
C GLY A 351 -15.92 -9.37 -6.15
N VAL A 352 -16.28 -10.08 -5.07
CA VAL A 352 -16.01 -9.66 -3.68
C VAL A 352 -14.50 -9.68 -3.47
N ALA A 353 -13.96 -8.61 -2.90
CA ALA A 353 -12.50 -8.46 -2.71
C ALA A 353 -11.99 -9.06 -1.39
N GLY A 354 -12.89 -9.31 -0.44
CA GLY A 354 -12.49 -9.88 0.84
C GLY A 354 -13.65 -10.03 1.82
N VAL A 355 -13.34 -10.56 2.99
CA VAL A 355 -14.31 -10.90 4.01
C VAL A 355 -13.90 -10.40 5.39
N LYS A 356 -14.86 -9.85 6.13
CA LYS A 356 -14.79 -9.65 7.58
C LYS A 356 -15.46 -10.84 8.24
N ILE A 357 -14.78 -11.52 9.15
CA ILE A 357 -15.30 -12.71 9.85
C ILE A 357 -15.26 -12.44 11.34
N ASP A 358 -16.41 -12.59 12.00
CA ASP A 358 -16.63 -12.10 13.35
C ASP A 358 -17.06 -13.19 14.34
N PHE A 359 -16.94 -12.89 15.63
CA PHE A 359 -17.42 -13.70 16.75
C PHE A 359 -16.76 -15.07 16.89
N PHE A 360 -15.43 -15.07 17.03
CA PHE A 360 -14.66 -16.27 17.35
C PHE A 360 -14.74 -16.63 18.85
N SER A 361 -14.25 -17.82 19.21
CA SER A 361 -14.40 -18.42 20.52
C SER A 361 -13.03 -18.61 21.21
N GLY A 362 -12.33 -17.51 21.53
CA GLY A 362 -11.06 -17.53 22.24
C GLY A 362 -9.89 -18.14 21.45
N ASP A 363 -8.93 -18.71 22.15
CA ASP A 363 -7.61 -19.07 21.65
C ASP A 363 -7.32 -20.59 21.63
N THR A 364 -8.36 -21.41 21.67
CA THR A 364 -8.21 -22.88 21.65
C THR A 364 -7.54 -23.36 20.36
N GLN A 365 -6.92 -24.53 20.40
CA GLN A 365 -6.35 -25.17 19.22
C GLN A 365 -7.33 -25.24 18.05
N LEU A 366 -8.59 -25.65 18.32
CA LEU A 366 -9.61 -25.75 17.27
C LEU A 366 -9.88 -24.40 16.61
N ASN A 367 -9.92 -23.33 17.41
CA ASN A 367 -10.15 -21.99 16.87
C ASN A 367 -8.94 -21.47 16.08
N MET A 368 -7.72 -21.73 16.56
CA MET A 368 -6.50 -21.37 15.81
C MET A 368 -6.40 -22.11 14.47
N ASP A 369 -6.69 -23.42 14.47
CA ASP A 369 -6.72 -24.22 13.24
C ASP A 369 -7.80 -23.72 12.28
N TYR A 370 -8.96 -23.32 12.80
CA TYR A 370 -10.06 -22.76 12.01
C TYR A 370 -9.68 -21.40 11.40
N CYS A 371 -9.03 -20.53 12.16
CA CYS A 371 -8.51 -19.26 11.60
C CYS A 371 -7.52 -19.51 10.45
N ILE A 372 -6.60 -20.46 10.60
CA ILE A 372 -5.67 -20.83 9.54
C ILE A 372 -6.41 -21.40 8.32
N ASP A 373 -7.41 -22.24 8.54
CA ASP A 373 -8.25 -22.79 7.46
C ASP A 373 -8.96 -21.69 6.67
N LEU A 374 -9.50 -20.68 7.37
CA LEU A 374 -10.12 -19.51 6.74
C LEU A 374 -9.13 -18.72 5.90
N LEU A 375 -7.92 -18.45 6.43
CA LEU A 375 -6.87 -17.71 5.70
C LEU A 375 -6.42 -18.43 4.44
N GLU A 376 -6.17 -19.74 4.53
CA GLU A 376 -5.71 -20.56 3.41
C GLU A 376 -6.83 -20.73 2.35
N CYS A 377 -8.09 -20.92 2.78
CA CYS A 377 -9.21 -21.00 1.84
C CYS A 377 -9.48 -19.65 1.16
N ALA A 378 -9.48 -18.54 1.91
CA ALA A 378 -9.65 -17.20 1.37
C ALA A 378 -8.55 -16.86 0.36
N ALA A 379 -7.29 -17.25 0.64
CA ALA A 379 -6.19 -17.02 -0.28
C ALA A 379 -6.35 -17.76 -1.62
N ARG A 380 -6.87 -18.99 -1.62
CA ARG A 380 -7.17 -19.73 -2.86
C ARG A 380 -8.21 -19.04 -3.74
N HIS A 381 -9.09 -18.25 -3.13
CA HIS A 381 -10.16 -17.49 -3.79
C HIS A 381 -9.86 -15.99 -3.86
N HIS A 382 -8.61 -15.58 -3.70
CA HIS A 382 -8.14 -14.19 -3.80
C HIS A 382 -8.92 -13.22 -2.90
N LEU A 383 -9.28 -13.65 -1.68
CA LEU A 383 -10.04 -12.85 -0.71
C LEU A 383 -9.14 -12.32 0.40
N LEU A 384 -9.19 -11.02 0.62
CA LEU A 384 -8.64 -10.35 1.81
C LEU A 384 -9.43 -10.78 3.04
N VAL A 385 -8.76 -10.79 4.20
CA VAL A 385 -9.40 -11.21 5.46
C VAL A 385 -9.21 -10.14 6.53
N ASN A 386 -10.29 -9.87 7.26
CA ASN A 386 -10.34 -9.12 8.50
C ASN A 386 -11.03 -9.97 9.56
N PHE A 387 -10.37 -10.25 10.67
CA PHE A 387 -10.97 -10.95 11.81
C PHE A 387 -11.46 -9.98 12.87
N HIS A 388 -12.71 -10.17 13.34
CA HIS A 388 -13.34 -9.44 14.44
C HIS A 388 -13.80 -10.38 15.54
N GLY A 389 -14.04 -9.86 16.76
CA GLY A 389 -14.32 -10.72 17.91
C GLY A 389 -13.35 -11.88 18.02
N ALA A 390 -12.07 -11.62 17.80
CA ALA A 390 -11.07 -12.63 17.47
C ALA A 390 -9.77 -12.46 18.25
N THR A 391 -8.87 -13.43 18.06
CA THR A 391 -7.49 -13.39 18.54
C THR A 391 -6.67 -12.24 17.93
N VAL A 392 -5.51 -11.92 18.53
CA VAL A 392 -4.53 -10.97 17.97
C VAL A 392 -3.67 -11.62 16.86
N PRO A 393 -2.97 -10.86 16.00
CA PRO A 393 -2.36 -11.38 14.75
C PRO A 393 -1.29 -12.46 14.91
N ARG A 394 -0.46 -12.42 15.95
CA ARG A 394 0.61 -13.40 16.25
C ARG A 394 1.55 -13.76 15.11
N GLY A 395 1.87 -12.80 14.22
CA GLY A 395 2.77 -13.01 13.09
C GLY A 395 2.11 -13.58 11.83
N TRP A 396 0.83 -13.93 11.85
CA TRP A 396 0.11 -14.45 10.69
C TRP A 396 0.06 -13.47 9.52
N GLN A 397 0.09 -12.17 9.78
CA GLN A 397 0.15 -11.13 8.74
C GLN A 397 1.40 -11.22 7.83
N ARG A 398 2.46 -11.94 8.26
CA ARG A 398 3.59 -12.29 7.40
C ARG A 398 3.37 -13.61 6.67
N THR A 399 2.89 -14.63 7.38
CA THR A 399 2.72 -15.99 6.86
C THR A 399 1.57 -16.08 5.87
N TYR A 400 0.49 -15.35 6.14
CA TYR A 400 -0.72 -15.23 5.36
C TYR A 400 -1.03 -13.74 5.11
N PRO A 401 -0.36 -13.08 4.16
CA PRO A 401 -0.48 -11.63 3.96
C PRO A 401 -1.86 -11.16 3.50
N ASN A 402 -2.76 -12.05 3.14
CA ASN A 402 -4.18 -11.75 2.95
C ASN A 402 -4.92 -11.41 4.26
N LEU A 403 -4.38 -11.72 5.42
CA LEU A 403 -4.80 -11.16 6.71
C LEU A 403 -4.26 -9.73 6.83
N LEU A 404 -5.01 -8.77 6.33
CA LEU A 404 -4.59 -7.36 6.32
C LEU A 404 -4.86 -6.65 7.64
N THR A 405 -5.85 -7.12 8.40
CA THR A 405 -6.15 -6.56 9.72
C THR A 405 -6.90 -7.55 10.60
N THR A 406 -6.87 -7.32 11.90
CA THR A 406 -7.71 -8.02 12.87
C THR A 406 -8.06 -7.05 14.02
N GLU A 407 -9.25 -7.16 14.53
CA GLU A 407 -9.68 -6.34 15.66
C GLU A 407 -8.82 -6.64 16.90
N GLY A 408 -9.18 -7.59 17.71
CA GLY A 408 -8.46 -7.93 18.95
C GLY A 408 -8.17 -6.68 19.80
N VAL A 409 -9.09 -5.74 19.87
CA VAL A 409 -8.96 -4.45 20.53
C VAL A 409 -10.34 -3.93 20.93
N TYR A 410 -10.40 -3.17 22.00
CA TYR A 410 -11.60 -2.42 22.36
C TYR A 410 -11.66 -1.17 21.47
N GLY A 411 -12.34 -1.28 20.31
CA GLY A 411 -12.32 -0.32 19.21
C GLY A 411 -13.37 0.77 19.28
N ALA A 412 -13.41 1.66 18.27
CA ALA A 412 -14.30 2.82 18.23
C ALA A 412 -15.79 2.44 18.08
N GLU A 413 -16.12 1.23 17.63
CA GLU A 413 -17.53 0.78 17.58
C GLU A 413 -18.18 0.82 18.97
N TRP A 414 -17.41 0.59 20.03
CA TRP A 414 -17.85 0.69 21.42
C TRP A 414 -18.11 2.12 21.88
N TYR A 415 -17.54 3.10 21.18
CA TYR A 415 -17.82 4.52 21.42
C TYR A 415 -19.30 4.82 21.25
N ASN A 416 -19.92 4.17 20.30
CA ASN A 416 -21.34 4.30 20.01
C ASN A 416 -22.23 3.60 21.03
N ASN A 417 -21.77 2.47 21.57
CA ASN A 417 -22.62 1.54 22.35
C ASN A 417 -22.42 1.64 23.86
N VAL A 418 -21.23 2.11 24.34
CA VAL A 418 -20.86 2.00 25.75
C VAL A 418 -20.28 3.31 26.31
N PRO A 419 -21.05 4.07 27.12
CA PRO A 419 -20.57 5.35 27.70
C PRO A 419 -19.30 5.22 28.53
N THR A 420 -19.06 4.09 29.18
CA THR A 420 -17.83 3.84 29.95
C THR A 420 -16.59 3.69 29.06
N PHE A 421 -16.75 3.26 27.81
CA PHE A 421 -15.69 3.32 26.82
C PHE A 421 -15.43 4.76 26.43
N THR A 422 -16.47 5.51 26.06
CA THR A 422 -16.37 6.92 25.63
C THR A 422 -15.55 7.75 26.60
N SER A 423 -15.84 7.64 27.91
CA SER A 423 -15.13 8.41 28.95
C SER A 423 -13.63 8.09 29.06
N ARG A 424 -13.16 6.98 28.50
CA ARG A 424 -11.76 6.50 28.57
C ARG A 424 -11.06 6.54 27.21
N ALA A 425 -11.78 6.82 26.13
CA ALA A 425 -11.29 6.66 24.76
C ALA A 425 -9.96 7.38 24.51
N ALA A 426 -9.83 8.64 24.88
CA ALA A 426 -8.61 9.41 24.63
C ALA A 426 -7.36 8.79 25.30
N ARG A 427 -7.47 8.37 26.56
CA ARG A 427 -6.38 7.70 27.28
C ARG A 427 -6.09 6.32 26.68
N HIS A 428 -7.13 5.58 26.31
CA HIS A 428 -7.00 4.29 25.67
C HIS A 428 -6.28 4.43 24.32
N ASN A 429 -6.70 5.38 23.48
CA ASN A 429 -6.07 5.69 22.20
C ASN A 429 -4.58 6.01 22.35
N ALA A 430 -4.21 6.78 23.41
CA ALA A 430 -2.81 7.08 23.72
C ALA A 430 -2.04 5.90 24.34
N THR A 431 -2.68 4.76 24.64
CA THR A 431 -2.03 3.54 25.16
C THR A 431 -1.79 2.51 24.05
N LEU A 432 -2.71 2.39 23.08
CA LEU A 432 -2.70 1.34 22.05
C LEU A 432 -1.44 1.32 21.18
N PRO A 433 -0.83 2.46 20.76
CA PRO A 433 0.41 2.45 19.96
C PRO A 433 1.60 1.83 20.69
N PHE A 434 1.57 1.74 22.00
CA PHE A 434 2.62 1.17 22.84
C PHE A 434 2.33 -0.27 23.28
N THR A 435 1.12 -0.76 23.05
CA THR A 435 0.63 -2.07 23.48
C THR A 435 0.12 -2.88 22.29
N ARG A 436 -1.19 -2.93 22.09
CA ARG A 436 -1.85 -3.78 21.07
C ARG A 436 -1.32 -3.58 19.66
N ASN A 437 -1.10 -2.34 19.23
CA ASN A 437 -0.68 -2.06 17.85
C ASN A 437 0.82 -2.34 17.61
N VAL A 438 1.61 -2.61 18.66
CA VAL A 438 3.01 -3.07 18.52
C VAL A 438 3.09 -4.43 17.86
N ILE A 439 2.15 -5.33 18.16
CA ILE A 439 2.22 -6.74 17.77
C ILE A 439 1.61 -7.04 16.39
N GLY A 440 1.02 -6.04 15.74
CA GLY A 440 0.49 -6.18 14.39
C GLY A 440 -0.74 -5.32 14.12
N PRO A 441 -1.32 -5.45 12.91
CA PRO A 441 -2.42 -4.61 12.45
C PRO A 441 -3.62 -4.66 13.39
N MET A 442 -4.33 -3.53 13.48
CA MET A 442 -5.41 -3.34 14.44
C MET A 442 -6.58 -2.63 13.78
N ASP A 443 -7.71 -3.32 13.63
CA ASP A 443 -8.94 -2.73 13.12
C ASP A 443 -9.70 -2.02 14.24
N TYR A 444 -9.25 -0.81 14.55
CA TYR A 444 -9.85 0.05 15.57
C TYR A 444 -11.10 0.76 15.06
N THR A 445 -11.34 0.81 13.76
CA THR A 445 -12.42 1.56 13.09
C THR A 445 -12.44 3.06 13.44
N PRO A 446 -11.34 3.81 13.17
CA PRO A 446 -11.17 5.20 13.63
C PRO A 446 -11.89 6.23 12.77
N CYS A 447 -11.67 7.52 13.12
CA CYS A 447 -11.98 8.68 12.32
C CYS A 447 -13.47 9.02 12.26
N THR A 448 -14.08 9.17 13.41
CA THR A 448 -15.47 9.63 13.54
C THR A 448 -15.52 11.11 13.92
N PHE A 449 -16.19 11.93 13.10
CA PHE A 449 -16.36 13.38 13.31
C PHE A 449 -17.76 13.74 13.80
N SER A 450 -18.76 12.88 13.55
CA SER A 450 -20.13 13.09 14.00
C SER A 450 -20.44 12.33 15.28
N ASP A 451 -21.43 12.80 16.01
CA ASP A 451 -22.03 12.07 17.10
C ASP A 451 -23.04 11.04 16.58
N SER A 452 -23.06 9.84 17.15
CA SER A 452 -24.11 8.84 16.92
C SER A 452 -24.92 8.67 18.21
N GLN A 453 -24.75 7.56 18.95
CA GLN A 453 -25.52 7.30 20.18
C GLN A 453 -24.93 8.06 21.40
N HIS A 454 -23.63 8.35 21.37
CA HIS A 454 -22.94 9.08 22.42
C HIS A 454 -22.13 10.23 21.84
N PRO A 455 -22.09 11.41 22.51
CA PRO A 455 -21.27 12.52 22.08
C PRO A 455 -19.78 12.18 22.13
N HIS A 456 -19.03 12.65 21.14
CA HIS A 456 -17.57 12.60 21.17
C HIS A 456 -17.02 13.44 22.32
N ILE A 457 -15.93 12.95 22.92
CA ILE A 457 -15.13 13.71 23.87
C ILE A 457 -13.77 14.12 23.29
N THR A 458 -13.41 13.54 22.14
CA THR A 458 -12.19 13.81 21.37
C THR A 458 -12.45 14.91 20.34
N THR A 459 -11.41 15.60 19.89
CA THR A 459 -11.51 16.59 18.82
C THR A 459 -11.46 15.93 17.45
N HIS A 460 -11.88 16.64 16.39
CA HIS A 460 -11.73 16.15 15.01
C HIS A 460 -10.27 15.85 14.65
N ALA A 461 -9.32 16.68 15.12
CA ALA A 461 -7.90 16.46 14.88
C ALA A 461 -7.37 15.22 15.60
N HIS A 462 -7.89 14.88 16.79
CA HIS A 462 -7.62 13.61 17.44
C HIS A 462 -8.10 12.42 16.60
N GLU A 463 -9.36 12.46 16.17
CA GLU A 463 -9.94 11.40 15.36
C GLU A 463 -9.19 11.18 14.02
N LEU A 464 -8.81 12.28 13.35
CA LEU A 464 -7.99 12.20 12.15
C LEU A 464 -6.61 11.59 12.43
N ALA A 465 -5.99 11.96 13.58
CA ALA A 465 -4.67 11.45 13.94
C ALA A 465 -4.65 9.93 14.14
N LEU A 466 -5.77 9.32 14.56
CA LEU A 466 -5.86 7.87 14.76
C LEU A 466 -5.61 7.10 13.47
N THR A 467 -5.96 7.65 12.30
CA THR A 467 -5.73 7.02 11.00
C THR A 467 -4.24 6.84 10.66
N VAL A 468 -3.39 7.67 11.23
CA VAL A 468 -1.93 7.57 11.10
C VAL A 468 -1.31 6.80 12.27
N LEU A 469 -1.79 7.01 13.48
CA LEU A 469 -1.24 6.36 14.68
C LEU A 469 -1.48 4.85 14.69
N PHE A 470 -2.65 4.40 14.23
CA PHE A 470 -3.03 2.98 14.23
C PHE A 470 -2.69 2.34 12.89
N GLU A 471 -1.82 1.34 12.93
CA GLU A 471 -1.46 0.57 11.76
C GLU A 471 -2.55 -0.49 11.50
N SER A 472 -3.08 -0.48 10.29
CA SER A 472 -4.04 -1.45 9.79
C SER A 472 -3.97 -1.50 8.26
N GLY A 473 -3.80 -2.68 7.69
CA GLY A 473 -3.76 -2.84 6.23
C GLY A 473 -5.12 -2.61 5.55
N LEU A 474 -6.23 -2.78 6.29
CA LEU A 474 -7.57 -2.31 5.93
C LEU A 474 -7.99 -1.29 6.98
N GLN A 475 -7.99 -0.01 6.61
CA GLN A 475 -8.36 1.08 7.52
C GLN A 475 -9.83 1.41 7.35
N HIS A 476 -10.68 0.88 8.21
CA HIS A 476 -12.12 1.15 8.19
C HIS A 476 -12.42 2.54 8.75
N LEU A 477 -13.05 3.38 7.93
CA LEU A 477 -13.52 4.71 8.31
C LEU A 477 -14.97 4.59 8.80
N ALA A 478 -15.20 4.88 10.07
CA ALA A 478 -16.41 4.45 10.76
C ALA A 478 -17.62 5.41 10.62
N ASP A 479 -17.40 6.66 10.21
CA ASP A 479 -18.45 7.69 10.25
C ASP A 479 -19.40 7.61 9.04
N ARG A 480 -20.48 8.38 9.11
CA ARG A 480 -21.47 8.51 8.02
C ARG A 480 -20.92 9.31 6.84
N PRO A 481 -21.40 9.04 5.62
CA PRO A 481 -20.92 9.73 4.42
C PRO A 481 -21.05 11.25 4.50
N GLU A 482 -22.15 11.75 5.01
CA GLU A 482 -22.41 13.20 5.12
C GLU A 482 -21.39 13.90 6.03
N SER A 483 -20.90 13.20 7.05
CA SER A 483 -19.90 13.73 7.97
C SER A 483 -18.54 13.94 7.27
N TYR A 484 -18.08 12.97 6.49
CA TYR A 484 -16.83 13.10 5.72
C TYR A 484 -16.93 14.16 4.62
N LEU A 485 -18.04 14.17 3.87
CA LEU A 485 -18.24 15.10 2.76
C LEU A 485 -18.46 16.55 3.22
N SER A 486 -18.79 16.78 4.49
CA SER A 486 -18.88 18.11 5.09
C SER A 486 -17.54 18.65 5.63
N GLN A 487 -16.48 17.84 5.64
CA GLN A 487 -15.15 18.29 6.08
C GLN A 487 -14.51 19.23 5.04
N PRO A 488 -13.54 20.07 5.45
CA PRO A 488 -12.74 20.87 4.52
C PRO A 488 -12.11 20.02 3.41
N ASP A 489 -11.94 20.62 2.23
CA ASP A 489 -11.35 19.95 1.06
C ASP A 489 -9.98 19.30 1.36
N GLU A 490 -9.17 19.95 2.21
CA GLU A 490 -7.86 19.44 2.64
C GLU A 490 -7.99 18.14 3.45
N VAL A 491 -9.01 18.04 4.31
CA VAL A 491 -9.29 16.84 5.11
C VAL A 491 -9.78 15.72 4.19
N GLN A 492 -10.69 16.02 3.26
CA GLN A 492 -11.17 15.04 2.29
C GLN A 492 -10.02 14.52 1.41
N ARG A 493 -9.12 15.42 0.95
CA ARG A 493 -7.93 15.04 0.19
C ARG A 493 -6.99 14.16 1.02
N PHE A 494 -6.78 14.50 2.29
CA PHE A 494 -5.98 13.68 3.20
C PHE A 494 -6.53 12.26 3.29
N LEU A 495 -7.84 12.11 3.48
CA LEU A 495 -8.50 10.79 3.56
C LEU A 495 -8.41 10.02 2.23
N SER A 496 -8.53 10.72 1.10
CA SER A 496 -8.42 10.15 -0.24
C SER A 496 -7.01 9.64 -0.58
N ASP A 497 -5.98 10.27 -0.03
CA ASP A 497 -4.57 9.94 -0.26
C ASP A 497 -3.92 9.22 0.95
N LEU A 498 -4.71 8.77 1.92
CA LEU A 498 -4.22 8.13 3.15
C LEU A 498 -3.63 6.74 2.86
N PRO A 499 -2.33 6.52 3.07
CA PRO A 499 -1.74 5.19 2.97
C PRO A 499 -2.14 4.31 4.16
N THR A 500 -2.24 3.01 3.92
CA THR A 500 -2.51 2.01 4.97
C THR A 500 -1.37 1.00 5.15
N ALA A 501 -0.28 1.20 4.40
CA ALA A 501 0.97 0.46 4.54
C ALA A 501 2.12 1.48 4.59
N TRP A 502 3.12 1.22 5.42
CA TRP A 502 4.16 2.19 5.73
C TRP A 502 5.56 1.66 5.43
N ASP A 503 6.40 2.51 4.86
CA ASP A 503 7.81 2.17 4.64
C ASP A 503 8.61 2.22 5.93
N GLU A 504 8.25 3.16 6.80
CA GLU A 504 8.96 3.42 8.04
C GLU A 504 8.01 3.97 9.10
N THR A 505 8.22 3.58 10.34
CA THR A 505 7.53 4.11 11.52
C THR A 505 8.55 4.52 12.56
N ARG A 506 8.41 5.73 13.13
CA ARG A 506 9.21 6.24 14.25
C ARG A 506 8.32 6.77 15.37
N LEU A 507 8.61 6.36 16.58
CA LEU A 507 8.09 7.06 17.76
C LEU A 507 8.88 8.36 17.91
N VAL A 508 8.19 9.49 17.91
CA VAL A 508 8.78 10.83 18.04
C VAL A 508 8.83 11.26 19.51
N SER A 509 7.70 11.11 20.21
CA SER A 509 7.58 11.40 21.64
C SER A 509 6.32 10.75 22.22
N GLY A 510 6.20 10.75 23.55
CA GLY A 510 4.99 10.32 24.23
C GLY A 510 5.24 9.28 25.31
N TYR A 511 4.14 8.93 26.00
CA TYR A 511 4.13 7.96 27.08
C TYR A 511 2.75 7.29 27.17
N PRO A 512 2.67 5.96 27.41
CA PRO A 512 1.41 5.23 27.35
C PRO A 512 0.32 5.81 28.26
N GLY A 513 -0.82 6.14 27.67
CA GLY A 513 -1.97 6.72 28.33
C GLY A 513 -1.90 8.24 28.59
N GLU A 514 -0.79 8.89 28.27
CA GLU A 514 -0.63 10.34 28.41
C GLU A 514 -0.68 11.04 27.06
N SER A 515 0.20 10.66 26.15
CA SER A 515 0.26 11.20 24.81
C SER A 515 1.10 10.30 23.91
N VAL A 516 0.98 10.48 22.60
CA VAL A 516 1.84 9.85 21.61
C VAL A 516 2.01 10.79 20.42
N VAL A 517 3.24 10.86 19.91
CA VAL A 517 3.57 11.46 18.62
C VAL A 517 4.36 10.43 17.82
N MET A 518 3.87 10.11 16.63
CA MET A 518 4.47 9.12 15.74
C MET A 518 4.64 9.69 14.34
N ALA A 519 5.75 9.40 13.70
CA ALA A 519 5.99 9.72 12.30
C ALA A 519 6.01 8.44 11.47
N ARG A 520 5.28 8.44 10.37
CA ARG A 520 5.24 7.34 9.40
C ARG A 520 5.56 7.85 8.01
N ARG A 521 6.32 7.09 7.25
CA ARG A 521 6.70 7.44 5.89
C ARG A 521 6.03 6.51 4.88
N TYR A 522 5.53 7.12 3.81
CA TYR A 522 5.10 6.45 2.61
C TYR A 522 5.75 7.13 1.40
N GLY A 523 6.61 6.41 0.68
CA GLY A 523 7.41 7.00 -0.39
C GLY A 523 8.24 8.18 0.12
N THR A 524 8.03 9.34 -0.48
CA THR A 524 8.70 10.60 -0.12
C THR A 524 7.89 11.46 0.87
N THR A 525 6.71 11.01 1.27
CA THR A 525 5.79 11.75 2.16
C THR A 525 5.90 11.23 3.60
N TRP A 526 6.02 12.15 4.54
CA TRP A 526 5.93 11.87 5.98
C TRP A 526 4.59 12.31 6.54
N TYR A 527 4.02 11.46 7.36
CA TYR A 527 2.79 11.68 8.11
C TYR A 527 3.15 11.65 9.60
N VAL A 528 3.07 12.79 10.26
CA VAL A 528 3.32 12.92 11.70
C VAL A 528 2.00 13.15 12.39
N ALA A 529 1.61 12.26 13.28
CA ALA A 529 0.37 12.39 14.04
C ALA A 529 0.64 12.37 15.53
N GLY A 530 -0.12 13.15 16.27
CA GLY A 530 -0.03 13.16 17.72
C GLY A 530 -1.39 13.36 18.37
N ILE A 531 -1.57 12.72 19.53
CA ILE A 531 -2.77 12.87 20.36
C ILE A 531 -2.43 13.12 21.82
N ASN A 532 -3.28 13.89 22.46
CA ASN A 532 -3.32 14.14 23.91
C ASN A 532 -4.36 13.21 24.55
N GLY A 533 -3.91 12.25 25.35
CA GLY A 533 -4.78 11.31 26.06
C GLY A 533 -5.36 11.87 27.38
N SER A 534 -5.04 13.11 27.74
CA SER A 534 -5.44 13.69 29.02
C SER A 534 -6.56 14.73 28.91
N ASP A 535 -7.17 15.04 30.04
CA ASP A 535 -8.22 16.06 30.20
C ASP A 535 -7.66 17.48 30.35
N GLN A 536 -6.35 17.66 30.16
CA GLN A 536 -5.68 18.96 30.23
C GLN A 536 -5.03 19.28 28.88
N MET A 537 -4.91 20.57 28.57
CA MET A 537 -4.11 21.00 27.44
C MET A 537 -2.65 20.55 27.60
N GLN A 538 -2.07 20.01 26.52
CA GLN A 538 -0.66 19.61 26.50
C GLN A 538 0.06 20.22 25.29
N THR A 539 1.35 20.48 25.45
CA THR A 539 2.24 20.83 24.34
C THR A 539 3.11 19.61 24.01
N LEU A 540 2.79 18.96 22.90
CA LEU A 540 3.50 17.76 22.47
C LEU A 540 4.82 18.12 21.79
N GLN A 541 5.88 17.37 22.09
CA GLN A 541 7.21 17.57 21.52
C GLN A 541 7.29 16.91 20.14
N THR A 542 7.80 17.63 19.16
CA THR A 542 7.96 17.19 17.77
C THR A 542 9.38 17.43 17.27
N PRO A 543 10.41 16.71 17.78
CA PRO A 543 11.78 16.76 17.26
C PRO A 543 11.85 16.06 15.89
N LEU A 544 11.55 16.77 14.82
CA LEU A 544 11.43 16.26 13.45
C LEU A 544 12.67 16.51 12.58
N ASP A 545 13.85 16.70 13.17
CA ASP A 545 15.10 17.01 12.45
C ASP A 545 15.51 15.91 11.45
N PHE A 546 14.93 14.72 11.53
CA PHE A 546 15.15 13.61 10.60
C PHE A 546 14.27 13.67 9.35
N ILE A 547 13.24 14.52 9.31
CA ILE A 547 12.37 14.70 8.16
C ILE A 547 12.98 15.79 7.26
N PRO A 548 13.24 15.48 5.97
CA PRO A 548 13.71 16.50 5.03
C PRO A 548 12.71 17.66 4.90
N GLN A 549 13.22 18.85 4.63
CA GLN A 549 12.38 20.02 4.36
C GLN A 549 11.50 19.74 3.13
N GLY A 550 10.22 20.11 3.18
CA GLY A 550 9.25 19.91 2.12
C GLY A 550 8.00 20.75 2.35
N ASP A 551 7.02 20.58 1.50
CA ASP A 551 5.70 21.22 1.64
C ASP A 551 4.97 20.59 2.83
N ALA A 552 4.64 21.41 3.80
CA ALA A 552 4.03 20.95 5.05
C ALA A 552 2.59 21.46 5.17
N MET A 553 1.69 20.57 5.58
CA MET A 553 0.30 20.87 5.91
C MET A 553 0.00 20.34 7.30
N LEU A 554 -0.46 21.20 8.19
CA LEU A 554 -0.81 20.88 9.58
C LEU A 554 -2.32 20.97 9.79
N PHE A 555 -2.92 19.86 10.18
CA PHE A 555 -4.29 19.75 10.71
C PHE A 555 -4.21 19.70 12.22
N ALA A 556 -4.73 20.69 12.91
CA ALA A 556 -4.66 20.78 14.36
C ALA A 556 -6.02 21.13 14.97
N ASP A 557 -6.09 21.03 16.29
CA ASP A 557 -7.26 21.42 17.07
C ASP A 557 -7.73 22.85 16.76
N GLY A 558 -9.03 23.00 16.57
CA GLY A 558 -9.66 24.28 16.23
C GLY A 558 -11.16 24.27 16.52
N THR A 559 -11.95 24.94 15.69
CA THR A 559 -13.41 24.95 15.78
C THR A 559 -14.01 24.73 14.38
N PRO A 560 -14.12 23.49 13.91
CA PRO A 560 -13.50 22.27 14.46
C PRO A 560 -12.01 22.12 14.10
N TRP A 561 -11.48 22.85 13.10
CA TRP A 561 -10.15 22.72 12.53
C TRP A 561 -9.31 24.01 12.64
N THR A 562 -8.02 23.83 12.79
CA THR A 562 -6.98 24.80 12.41
C THR A 562 -6.11 24.15 11.34
N ILE A 563 -6.21 24.59 10.07
CA ILE A 563 -5.40 24.08 8.95
C ILE A 563 -4.41 25.15 8.56
N THR A 564 -3.10 24.80 8.53
CA THR A 564 -2.01 25.75 8.23
C THR A 564 -0.93 25.10 7.38
N HIS A 565 -0.11 25.92 6.72
CA HIS A 565 1.06 25.52 5.93
C HIS A 565 2.33 26.08 6.56
N PRO A 566 2.92 25.40 7.56
CA PRO A 566 4.11 25.89 8.26
C PRO A 566 5.32 25.91 7.32
N GLN A 567 6.02 27.05 7.26
CA GLN A 567 7.26 27.21 6.48
C GLN A 567 8.45 26.46 7.08
N ALA A 568 8.38 26.13 8.35
CA ALA A 568 9.36 25.30 9.06
C ALA A 568 8.63 24.29 9.94
N LEU A 569 9.18 23.10 10.06
CA LEU A 569 8.58 22.04 10.88
C LEU A 569 8.53 22.48 12.34
N PRO A 570 7.34 22.43 12.98
CA PRO A 570 7.20 22.86 14.36
C PRO A 570 7.93 21.90 15.31
N ARG A 571 8.62 22.43 16.31
CA ARG A 571 9.26 21.62 17.35
C ARG A 571 8.32 21.22 18.48
N THR A 572 7.19 21.88 18.58
CA THR A 572 6.10 21.60 19.51
C THR A 572 4.77 21.95 18.92
N ILE A 573 3.73 21.18 19.26
CA ILE A 573 2.34 21.47 18.86
C ILE A 573 1.45 21.43 20.12
N ALA A 574 0.68 22.50 20.33
CA ALA A 574 -0.29 22.55 21.41
C ALA A 574 -1.55 21.77 21.01
N CYS A 575 -1.99 20.87 21.89
CA CYS A 575 -3.22 20.08 21.74
C CYS A 575 -4.20 20.40 22.85
N GLN A 576 -5.47 20.57 22.50
CA GLN A 576 -6.55 20.72 23.46
C GLN A 576 -6.67 19.49 24.38
N PRO A 577 -7.43 19.55 25.47
CA PRO A 577 -7.81 18.37 26.21
C PRO A 577 -8.40 17.32 25.25
N ARG A 578 -7.86 16.11 25.26
CA ARG A 578 -8.25 15.00 24.37
C ARG A 578 -8.15 15.36 22.85
N GLY A 579 -7.30 16.31 22.54
CA GLY A 579 -7.08 16.81 21.19
C GLY A 579 -5.95 16.09 20.45
N GLY A 580 -5.61 16.59 19.26
CA GLY A 580 -4.56 16.02 18.46
C GLY A 580 -4.14 16.87 17.27
N PHE A 581 -3.31 16.30 16.42
CA PHE A 581 -2.88 16.90 15.16
C PHE A 581 -2.42 15.85 14.14
N VAL A 582 -2.45 16.22 12.87
CA VAL A 582 -1.74 15.55 11.79
C VAL A 582 -0.91 16.57 11.03
N LEU A 583 0.37 16.29 10.81
CA LEU A 583 1.28 17.08 9.97
C LEU A 583 1.74 16.19 8.81
N VAL A 584 1.39 16.57 7.60
CA VAL A 584 1.84 15.93 6.36
C VAL A 584 2.99 16.74 5.79
N VAL A 585 4.13 16.10 5.52
CA VAL A 585 5.30 16.73 4.91
C VAL A 585 5.61 16.00 3.62
N ARG A 586 5.39 16.65 2.49
CA ARG A 586 5.66 16.12 1.15
C ARG A 586 6.98 16.68 0.63
N GLN A 587 7.75 15.87 -0.08
CA GLN A 587 8.86 16.41 -0.85
C GLN A 587 8.31 17.44 -1.84
N SER A 588 9.00 18.58 -2.01
CA SER A 588 8.56 19.59 -2.95
C SER A 588 8.47 19.01 -4.37
N PRO A 589 7.36 19.21 -5.08
CA PRO A 589 7.22 18.77 -6.47
C PRO A 589 8.33 19.28 -7.38
N ASP A 590 8.86 20.48 -7.11
CA ASP A 590 9.94 21.11 -7.87
C ASP A 590 11.29 20.41 -7.71
N ALA A 591 11.43 19.53 -6.71
CA ALA A 591 12.63 18.72 -6.51
C ALA A 591 12.75 17.55 -7.49
N LEU A 592 11.65 17.21 -8.21
CA LEU A 592 11.62 16.13 -9.19
C LEU A 592 11.56 16.68 -10.61
N PRO A 593 12.24 16.07 -11.58
CA PRO A 593 12.13 16.50 -12.97
C PRO A 593 10.67 16.39 -13.43
N PHE A 594 10.23 17.38 -14.21
CA PHE A 594 8.91 17.38 -14.81
C PHE A 594 8.95 16.88 -16.25
N VAL A 595 10.00 17.24 -16.99
CA VAL A 595 10.23 16.86 -18.38
C VAL A 595 11.73 16.68 -18.60
N TYR A 596 12.09 15.90 -19.59
CA TYR A 596 13.48 15.60 -19.93
C TYR A 596 13.85 16.18 -21.30
N ASP A 597 15.16 16.43 -21.53
CA ASP A 597 15.68 16.90 -22.81
C ASP A 597 15.98 15.78 -23.79
N VAL A 598 15.86 14.54 -23.35
CA VAL A 598 16.19 13.33 -24.10
C VAL A 598 14.96 12.44 -24.27
N GLU A 599 14.93 11.71 -25.37
CA GLU A 599 13.86 10.74 -25.66
C GLU A 599 13.78 9.67 -24.57
N ARG A 600 14.92 9.25 -24.05
CA ARG A 600 15.04 8.26 -22.97
C ARG A 600 16.26 8.58 -22.11
N THR A 601 16.08 8.58 -20.79
CA THR A 601 17.20 8.71 -19.85
C THR A 601 18.09 7.47 -19.93
N ASP A 602 19.39 7.67 -20.06
CA ASP A 602 20.38 6.60 -19.93
C ASP A 602 20.57 6.28 -18.44
N ASP A 603 20.14 5.10 -18.05
CA ASP A 603 20.23 4.57 -16.69
C ASP A 603 21.14 3.34 -16.59
N GLY A 604 21.85 3.02 -17.70
CA GLY A 604 22.68 1.84 -17.81
C GLY A 604 21.95 0.50 -17.78
N PHE A 605 20.62 0.51 -17.98
CA PHE A 605 19.83 -0.73 -18.05
C PHE A 605 20.17 -1.52 -19.31
N VAL A 606 20.47 -2.79 -19.11
CA VAL A 606 20.64 -3.76 -20.21
C VAL A 606 19.56 -4.82 -20.03
N ALA A 607 18.74 -5.02 -21.05
CA ALA A 607 17.69 -6.03 -21.03
C ALA A 607 18.29 -7.43 -20.78
N PRO A 608 17.76 -8.19 -19.82
CA PRO A 608 18.22 -9.56 -19.59
C PRO A 608 17.80 -10.47 -20.73
N GLU A 609 18.33 -11.70 -20.74
CA GLU A 609 17.71 -12.77 -21.50
C GLU A 609 16.34 -13.07 -20.87
N TRP A 610 15.29 -12.90 -21.67
CA TRP A 610 13.93 -13.06 -21.17
C TRP A 610 13.57 -14.54 -21.02
N PRO A 611 12.89 -14.93 -19.91
CA PRO A 611 12.47 -16.31 -19.72
C PRO A 611 11.44 -16.74 -20.77
N ALA A 612 11.36 -18.03 -21.04
CA ALA A 612 10.27 -18.57 -21.83
C ALA A 612 8.93 -18.33 -21.12
N VAL A 613 7.85 -18.14 -21.87
CA VAL A 613 6.52 -17.82 -21.30
C VAL A 613 6.05 -18.87 -20.28
N ALA A 614 6.39 -20.14 -20.52
CA ALA A 614 6.05 -21.23 -19.59
C ALA A 614 6.74 -21.08 -18.20
N ASP A 615 7.88 -20.39 -18.16
CA ASP A 615 8.68 -20.17 -16.94
C ASP A 615 8.31 -18.87 -16.21
N LEU A 616 7.45 -18.03 -16.81
CA LEU A 616 6.95 -16.82 -16.18
C LEU A 616 6.00 -17.17 -15.03
N PRO A 617 6.08 -16.45 -13.89
CA PRO A 617 5.17 -16.68 -12.76
C PRO A 617 3.73 -16.34 -13.15
N ILE A 618 2.78 -17.04 -12.53
CA ILE A 618 1.35 -16.68 -12.60
C ILE A 618 1.10 -15.59 -11.57
N ARG A 619 0.50 -14.48 -11.99
CA ARG A 619 0.12 -13.35 -11.14
C ARG A 619 -1.32 -12.96 -11.47
N PHE A 620 -2.25 -13.23 -10.54
CA PHE A 620 -3.67 -12.91 -10.73
C PHE A 620 -3.98 -11.43 -10.61
N GLY A 621 -3.23 -10.72 -9.76
CA GLY A 621 -3.29 -9.28 -9.68
C GLY A 621 -2.41 -8.56 -10.71
N LEU A 622 -2.50 -7.22 -10.72
CA LEU A 622 -1.61 -6.41 -11.53
C LEU A 622 -0.18 -6.48 -10.98
N PRO A 623 0.85 -6.62 -11.83
CA PRO A 623 2.25 -6.54 -11.37
C PRO A 623 2.54 -5.28 -10.56
N ASP A 624 3.56 -5.32 -9.69
CA ASP A 624 3.96 -4.12 -8.93
C ASP A 624 4.88 -3.25 -9.79
N ALA A 625 4.34 -2.12 -10.27
CA ALA A 625 5.13 -1.15 -11.03
C ALA A 625 6.32 -0.59 -10.23
N LEU A 626 6.26 -0.66 -8.90
CA LEU A 626 7.29 -0.20 -7.97
C LEU A 626 8.17 -1.33 -7.43
N GLU A 627 8.15 -2.52 -8.05
CA GLU A 627 8.99 -3.63 -7.62
C GLU A 627 10.48 -3.22 -7.60
N GLY A 628 11.12 -3.30 -6.42
CA GLY A 628 12.52 -2.90 -6.24
C GLY A 628 12.78 -1.38 -6.21
N VAL A 629 11.74 -0.56 -6.08
CA VAL A 629 11.82 0.91 -6.02
C VAL A 629 11.48 1.41 -4.61
N ASP A 630 12.49 1.92 -3.92
CA ASP A 630 12.33 2.54 -2.61
C ASP A 630 12.29 4.08 -2.70
N ASP A 631 12.99 4.66 -3.68
CA ASP A 631 13.02 6.10 -3.93
C ASP A 631 13.09 6.43 -5.43
N PHE A 632 12.92 7.72 -5.76
CA PHE A 632 12.86 8.19 -7.14
C PHE A 632 14.13 7.91 -7.97
N SER A 633 15.30 7.80 -7.34
CA SER A 633 16.56 7.56 -8.07
C SER A 633 16.60 6.19 -8.76
N GLN A 634 15.82 5.23 -8.24
CA GLN A 634 15.70 3.87 -8.80
C GLN A 634 14.64 3.78 -9.91
N TRP A 635 13.77 4.80 -10.02
CA TRP A 635 12.64 4.78 -10.94
C TRP A 635 13.04 4.72 -12.42
N ALA A 636 14.08 5.45 -12.82
CA ALA A 636 14.53 5.45 -14.23
C ALA A 636 14.87 4.03 -14.70
N ARG A 637 15.59 3.26 -13.87
CA ARG A 637 15.95 1.87 -14.17
C ARG A 637 14.72 0.96 -14.24
N ARG A 638 13.80 1.07 -13.25
CA ARG A 638 12.55 0.27 -13.26
C ARG A 638 11.68 0.59 -14.47
N ARG A 639 11.56 1.87 -14.81
CA ARG A 639 10.86 2.31 -16.01
C ARG A 639 11.45 1.68 -17.29
N SER A 640 12.79 1.64 -17.39
CA SER A 640 13.48 1.00 -18.52
C SER A 640 13.21 -0.50 -18.60
N GLU A 641 13.15 -1.19 -17.46
CA GLU A 641 12.79 -2.59 -17.39
C GLU A 641 11.36 -2.84 -17.87
N ILE A 642 10.38 -2.08 -17.36
CA ILE A 642 8.97 -2.15 -17.80
C ILE A 642 8.85 -1.89 -19.32
N ALA A 643 9.52 -0.84 -19.80
CA ALA A 643 9.51 -0.49 -21.22
C ALA A 643 10.09 -1.62 -22.09
N ALA A 644 11.15 -2.28 -21.61
CA ALA A 644 11.74 -3.42 -22.33
C ALA A 644 10.83 -4.64 -22.34
N GLN A 645 10.11 -4.93 -21.25
CA GLN A 645 9.09 -5.99 -21.19
C GLN A 645 7.94 -5.73 -22.16
N ILE A 646 7.40 -4.52 -22.19
CA ILE A 646 6.32 -4.11 -23.11
C ILE A 646 6.77 -4.28 -24.57
N GLN A 647 8.00 -3.85 -24.88
CA GLN A 647 8.57 -4.01 -26.23
C GLN A 647 8.77 -5.48 -26.58
N HIS A 648 9.36 -6.27 -25.70
CA HIS A 648 9.66 -7.67 -25.98
C HIS A 648 8.40 -8.50 -26.20
N TYR A 649 7.43 -8.42 -25.28
CA TYR A 649 6.26 -9.29 -25.29
C TYR A 649 5.04 -8.70 -26.00
N GLY A 650 4.94 -7.36 -26.12
CA GLY A 650 3.72 -6.68 -26.56
C GLY A 650 3.79 -6.03 -27.93
N ILE A 651 4.61 -4.99 -28.08
CA ILE A 651 4.52 -4.10 -29.24
C ILE A 651 5.70 -4.19 -30.23
N GLY A 652 6.80 -4.83 -29.86
CA GLY A 652 8.03 -4.82 -30.66
C GLY A 652 8.96 -3.66 -30.28
N MET A 653 10.13 -3.65 -30.89
CA MET A 653 11.22 -2.76 -30.54
C MET A 653 11.05 -1.37 -31.16
N LYS A 654 11.27 -0.33 -30.38
CA LYS A 654 11.42 1.07 -30.80
C LYS A 654 12.93 1.35 -30.94
N PRO A 655 13.48 1.39 -32.18
CA PRO A 655 14.92 1.54 -32.35
C PRO A 655 15.39 2.97 -31.99
N SER A 656 16.59 3.07 -31.43
CA SER A 656 17.25 4.34 -31.20
C SER A 656 17.74 4.93 -32.53
N VAL A 657 17.76 6.25 -32.61
CA VAL A 657 18.24 7.00 -33.79
C VAL A 657 19.36 7.94 -33.39
N GLY A 658 20.49 7.86 -34.06
CA GLY A 658 21.59 8.79 -33.84
C GLY A 658 21.28 10.20 -34.41
N LYS A 659 21.80 11.24 -33.79
CA LYS A 659 21.58 12.62 -34.25
C LYS A 659 22.04 12.83 -35.69
N GLU A 660 23.07 12.14 -36.15
CA GLU A 660 23.60 12.17 -37.51
C GLU A 660 22.67 11.53 -38.56
N GLN A 661 21.69 10.71 -38.10
CA GLN A 661 20.72 10.08 -38.97
C GLN A 661 19.47 10.95 -39.22
N VAL A 662 19.33 12.06 -38.48
CA VAL A 662 18.17 12.96 -38.57
C VAL A 662 18.58 14.29 -39.16
N SER A 663 17.77 14.81 -40.07
CA SER A 663 17.87 16.19 -40.53
C SER A 663 16.49 16.84 -40.54
N ALA A 664 16.43 18.11 -40.23
CA ALA A 664 15.16 18.83 -40.15
C ALA A 664 15.23 20.19 -40.86
N ARG A 665 14.09 20.64 -41.39
CA ARG A 665 13.92 21.97 -42.00
C ARG A 665 12.46 22.43 -41.90
N MET A 666 12.26 23.72 -42.01
CA MET A 666 10.93 24.28 -42.20
C MET A 666 10.67 24.51 -43.67
N ASP A 667 9.47 24.15 -44.14
CA ASP A 667 8.90 24.50 -45.45
C ASP A 667 7.60 25.33 -45.20
N GLY A 668 7.74 26.62 -45.12
CA GLY A 668 6.73 27.50 -44.56
C GLY A 668 6.50 27.19 -43.07
N ASP A 669 5.25 26.89 -42.71
CA ASP A 669 4.88 26.49 -41.38
C ASP A 669 4.91 24.96 -41.20
N THR A 670 5.43 24.18 -42.17
CA THR A 670 5.52 22.74 -42.14
C THR A 670 6.91 22.30 -41.71
N LEU A 671 7.01 21.60 -40.60
CA LEU A 671 8.21 20.89 -40.17
C LEU A 671 8.38 19.66 -41.07
N VAL A 672 9.56 19.51 -41.63
CA VAL A 672 9.98 18.36 -42.43
C VAL A 672 11.17 17.71 -41.76
N VAL A 673 11.06 16.44 -41.45
CA VAL A 673 12.11 15.66 -40.80
C VAL A 673 12.44 14.45 -41.68
N ASP A 674 13.68 14.33 -42.08
CA ASP A 674 14.21 13.20 -42.85
C ASP A 674 15.05 12.34 -41.90
N VAL A 675 14.76 11.05 -41.82
CA VAL A 675 15.50 10.04 -41.06
C VAL A 675 16.12 9.08 -42.03
N THR A 676 17.45 8.96 -41.96
CA THR A 676 18.22 8.09 -42.88
C THR A 676 18.93 6.98 -42.10
N VAL A 677 18.63 5.73 -42.41
CA VAL A 677 19.23 4.53 -41.82
C VAL A 677 19.68 3.63 -42.95
N ASP A 678 20.94 3.22 -42.97
CA ASP A 678 21.56 2.34 -43.94
C ASP A 678 21.33 2.76 -45.40
N GLY A 679 21.18 4.07 -45.65
CA GLY A 679 20.97 4.65 -47.01
C GLY A 679 19.50 4.78 -47.41
N GLU A 680 18.56 4.25 -46.67
CA GLU A 680 17.13 4.43 -46.86
C GLU A 680 16.66 5.66 -46.07
N THR A 681 15.74 6.44 -46.61
CA THR A 681 15.24 7.66 -45.98
C THR A 681 13.71 7.65 -45.84
N LEU A 682 13.23 7.95 -44.62
CA LEU A 682 11.83 8.22 -44.34
C LEU A 682 11.64 9.69 -44.04
N THR A 683 10.67 10.33 -44.71
CA THR A 683 10.36 11.75 -44.52
C THR A 683 9.05 11.92 -43.76
N LEU A 684 9.10 12.64 -42.64
CA LEU A 684 7.95 13.06 -41.86
C LEU A 684 7.62 14.53 -42.13
N ARG A 685 6.35 14.86 -42.22
CA ARG A 685 5.86 16.21 -42.42
C ARG A 685 4.71 16.50 -41.45
N SER A 686 4.78 17.63 -40.76
CA SER A 686 3.71 18.10 -39.89
C SER A 686 3.64 19.63 -39.91
N THR A 687 2.46 20.18 -40.18
CA THR A 687 2.24 21.64 -40.21
C THR A 687 1.98 22.15 -38.79
N ILE A 688 2.67 23.19 -38.39
CA ILE A 688 2.49 23.88 -37.12
C ILE A 688 1.43 24.95 -37.27
N ASN A 689 0.33 24.83 -36.53
CA ASN A 689 -0.70 25.85 -36.46
C ASN A 689 -0.45 26.76 -35.24
N TYR A 690 0.05 27.94 -35.46
CA TYR A 690 0.39 28.86 -34.39
C TYR A 690 -0.85 29.51 -33.76
N PRO A 691 -0.84 29.76 -32.42
CA PRO A 691 -1.93 30.43 -31.75
C PRO A 691 -2.02 31.92 -32.17
N LYS A 692 -3.22 32.48 -32.00
CA LYS A 692 -3.45 33.91 -32.27
C LYS A 692 -3.13 34.79 -31.07
N VAL A 693 -2.87 34.20 -29.92
CA VAL A 693 -2.64 34.88 -28.64
C VAL A 693 -1.27 34.50 -28.09
N GLY A 694 -0.70 35.36 -27.25
CA GLY A 694 0.61 35.14 -26.64
C GLY A 694 1.78 35.52 -27.54
N GLN A 695 2.97 35.13 -27.14
CA GLN A 695 4.24 35.33 -27.86
C GLN A 695 5.04 34.05 -27.86
N PRO A 696 5.84 33.76 -28.92
CA PRO A 696 6.72 32.61 -28.95
C PRO A 696 7.84 32.74 -27.90
N PRO A 697 8.44 31.62 -27.46
CA PRO A 697 8.10 30.25 -27.91
C PRO A 697 6.80 29.77 -27.30
N TYR A 698 6.04 28.97 -28.06
CA TYR A 698 4.74 28.44 -27.66
C TYR A 698 4.87 26.97 -27.18
N ALA A 699 4.09 26.60 -26.19
CA ALA A 699 3.80 25.20 -25.95
C ALA A 699 3.14 24.57 -27.19
N VAL A 700 3.24 23.25 -27.36
CA VAL A 700 2.61 22.59 -28.50
C VAL A 700 1.80 21.36 -28.07
N MET A 701 0.60 21.20 -28.64
CA MET A 701 -0.19 19.98 -28.56
C MET A 701 -0.09 19.22 -29.87
N ILE A 702 0.44 17.99 -29.84
CA ILE A 702 0.54 17.11 -30.99
C ILE A 702 -0.59 16.10 -30.96
N GLY A 703 -1.47 16.16 -31.97
CA GLY A 703 -2.53 15.16 -32.15
C GLY A 703 -2.02 13.93 -32.88
N THR A 704 -2.23 12.77 -32.30
CA THR A 704 -1.97 11.50 -32.98
C THR A 704 -3.14 11.19 -33.94
N SER A 705 -2.87 11.10 -35.24
CA SER A 705 -3.89 11.02 -36.32
C SER A 705 -4.83 12.24 -36.40
N GLY A 706 -4.75 13.19 -35.48
CA GLY A 706 -5.57 14.41 -35.42
C GLY A 706 -5.68 14.91 -33.97
N ILE A 707 -6.09 16.19 -33.83
CA ILE A 707 -6.42 16.74 -32.51
C ILE A 707 -7.85 16.31 -32.15
N SER A 708 -7.98 15.44 -31.17
CA SER A 708 -9.30 14.94 -30.70
C SER A 708 -10.01 15.93 -29.78
N LEU A 709 -9.26 16.81 -29.13
CA LEU A 709 -9.80 17.80 -28.20
C LEU A 709 -10.48 18.96 -28.96
N PRO A 710 -11.60 19.48 -28.45
CA PRO A 710 -12.31 20.61 -29.07
C PRO A 710 -11.42 21.86 -29.22
N LYS A 711 -11.54 22.51 -30.37
CA LYS A 711 -10.74 23.69 -30.72
C LYS A 711 -10.83 24.82 -29.71
N GLN A 712 -11.97 25.00 -29.09
CA GLN A 712 -12.21 26.05 -28.10
C GLN A 712 -11.30 25.92 -26.85
N LEU A 713 -10.76 24.74 -26.54
CA LEU A 713 -9.80 24.59 -25.48
C LEU A 713 -8.44 25.23 -25.78
N PHE A 714 -8.18 25.60 -27.03
CA PHE A 714 -6.94 26.22 -27.51
C PHE A 714 -7.12 27.69 -27.93
N ASP A 715 -8.33 28.16 -28.22
CA ASP A 715 -8.58 29.47 -28.86
C ASP A 715 -8.02 30.67 -28.06
N ASP A 716 -8.07 30.60 -26.73
CA ASP A 716 -7.59 31.66 -25.82
C ASP A 716 -6.27 31.27 -25.10
N ARG A 717 -5.57 30.22 -25.57
CA ARG A 717 -4.32 29.74 -25.01
C ARG A 717 -3.16 29.91 -25.97
N PRO A 718 -1.94 30.27 -25.51
CA PRO A 718 -0.75 30.40 -26.35
C PRO A 718 -0.14 29.00 -26.63
N ILE A 719 -0.93 28.13 -27.24
CA ILE A 719 -0.53 26.75 -27.57
C ILE A 719 -0.64 26.53 -29.06
N ALA A 720 0.47 26.13 -29.68
CA ALA A 720 0.48 25.69 -31.06
C ALA A 720 -0.10 24.28 -31.17
N THR A 721 -0.63 23.93 -32.34
CA THR A 721 -1.10 22.57 -32.60
C THR A 721 -0.41 21.97 -33.82
N MET A 722 -0.09 20.67 -33.74
CA MET A 722 0.48 19.87 -34.80
C MET A 722 -0.27 18.56 -34.92
N VAL A 723 -0.15 17.90 -36.06
CA VAL A 723 -0.67 16.52 -36.24
C VAL A 723 0.46 15.60 -36.63
N PHE A 724 0.63 14.53 -35.87
CA PHE A 724 1.42 13.39 -36.28
C PHE A 724 0.61 12.53 -37.24
N HIS A 725 1.03 12.50 -38.50
CA HIS A 725 0.41 11.72 -39.56
C HIS A 725 1.01 10.30 -39.53
N GLU A 726 0.43 9.44 -38.76
CA GLU A 726 0.90 8.09 -38.48
C GLU A 726 1.16 7.24 -39.72
N ALA A 727 0.38 7.45 -40.77
CA ALA A 727 0.51 6.75 -42.08
C ALA A 727 1.84 7.02 -42.79
N GLN A 728 2.59 8.07 -42.42
CA GLN A 728 3.93 8.32 -42.94
C GLN A 728 4.97 7.33 -42.40
N VAL A 729 4.64 6.65 -41.28
CA VAL A 729 5.50 5.66 -40.62
C VAL A 729 4.96 4.23 -40.86
N ASN A 730 3.75 4.00 -40.39
CA ASN A 730 3.00 2.79 -40.60
C ASN A 730 1.58 3.15 -41.03
N ASP A 731 1.21 2.77 -42.26
CA ASP A 731 -0.04 3.16 -42.91
C ASP A 731 -1.21 2.21 -42.59
N TYR A 732 -1.04 1.31 -41.61
CA TYR A 732 -2.13 0.44 -41.20
C TYR A 732 -3.40 1.21 -40.86
N SER A 733 -4.52 0.74 -41.30
CA SER A 733 -5.84 1.32 -41.04
C SER A 733 -6.92 0.25 -41.12
N GLN A 734 -7.78 0.18 -40.11
CA GLN A 734 -8.98 -0.68 -40.14
C GLN A 734 -9.99 -0.28 -41.25
N TRP A 735 -9.86 0.93 -41.80
CA TRP A 735 -10.88 1.53 -42.67
C TRP A 735 -10.40 1.82 -44.10
N ARG A 736 -9.08 1.82 -44.32
CA ARG A 736 -8.45 2.18 -45.58
C ARG A 736 -7.53 1.07 -46.03
N LYS A 737 -7.29 1.00 -47.37
CA LYS A 737 -6.23 0.15 -47.91
C LYS A 737 -4.88 0.56 -47.36
N HIS A 738 -4.09 -0.36 -46.92
CA HIS A 738 -2.75 -0.18 -46.34
C HIS A 738 -1.81 -1.29 -46.86
N HIS A 739 -0.54 -1.16 -46.57
CA HIS A 739 0.44 -2.23 -46.79
C HIS A 739 0.22 -3.35 -45.76
N GLU A 740 0.72 -4.54 -46.10
CA GLU A 740 0.76 -5.66 -45.15
C GLU A 740 1.87 -5.42 -44.11
N ARG A 741 1.80 -6.12 -42.96
CA ARG A 741 2.84 -6.11 -41.95
C ARG A 741 4.21 -6.47 -42.57
N GLY A 742 5.25 -5.71 -42.25
CA GLY A 742 6.62 -5.86 -42.82
C GLY A 742 6.84 -5.12 -44.13
N GLU A 743 5.82 -4.39 -44.64
CA GLU A 743 5.88 -3.61 -45.88
C GLU A 743 5.58 -2.11 -45.69
N HIS A 744 5.39 -1.66 -44.45
CA HIS A 744 5.13 -0.26 -44.11
C HIS A 744 6.36 0.62 -44.40
N PRO A 745 6.22 1.94 -44.48
CA PRO A 745 7.37 2.84 -44.67
C PRO A 745 8.50 2.64 -43.65
N PHE A 746 8.18 2.35 -42.39
CA PHE A 746 9.13 2.06 -41.32
C PHE A 746 9.97 0.81 -41.61
N ASP A 747 9.37 -0.24 -42.16
CA ASP A 747 10.03 -1.53 -42.38
C ASP A 747 11.17 -1.44 -43.42
N ARG A 748 11.16 -0.40 -44.26
CA ARG A 748 12.28 -0.14 -45.20
C ARG A 748 13.52 0.31 -44.46
N LEU A 749 13.38 1.05 -43.37
CA LEU A 749 14.50 1.48 -42.55
C LEU A 749 14.98 0.38 -41.59
N TYR A 750 14.05 -0.48 -41.16
CA TYR A 750 14.30 -1.49 -40.13
C TYR A 750 13.73 -2.86 -40.57
N PRO A 751 14.26 -3.48 -41.63
CA PRO A 751 13.70 -4.75 -42.15
C PRO A 751 13.75 -5.93 -41.18
N ASP A 752 14.61 -5.85 -40.16
CA ASP A 752 14.70 -6.87 -39.09
C ASP A 752 13.59 -6.73 -38.05
N LEU A 753 12.84 -5.62 -38.04
CA LEU A 753 11.76 -5.33 -37.08
C LEU A 753 10.34 -5.52 -37.65
N LYS A 754 10.22 -6.21 -38.78
CA LYS A 754 8.97 -6.46 -39.51
C LYS A 754 7.86 -7.13 -38.67
N ASP A 755 8.18 -7.73 -37.51
CA ASP A 755 7.21 -8.32 -36.57
C ASP A 755 6.70 -7.32 -35.55
N ASN A 756 7.13 -6.06 -35.63
CA ASN A 756 6.64 -4.99 -34.73
C ASN A 756 5.13 -4.78 -34.90
N GLY A 757 4.50 -4.39 -33.82
CA GLY A 757 3.17 -3.79 -33.84
C GLY A 757 3.25 -2.29 -34.14
N ALA A 758 2.22 -1.75 -34.74
CA ALA A 758 2.19 -0.36 -35.19
C ALA A 758 2.43 0.67 -34.04
N TYR A 759 2.08 0.36 -32.80
CA TYR A 759 2.31 1.30 -31.67
C TYR A 759 3.80 1.54 -31.38
N SER A 760 4.65 0.55 -31.57
CA SER A 760 6.10 0.73 -31.49
C SER A 760 6.61 1.69 -32.57
N GLU A 761 6.16 1.51 -33.80
CA GLU A 761 6.58 2.28 -34.98
C GLU A 761 6.03 3.70 -34.92
N TRP A 762 4.76 3.87 -34.54
CA TRP A 762 4.14 5.20 -34.39
C TRP A 762 4.79 6.01 -33.25
N ALA A 763 5.12 5.36 -32.13
CA ALA A 763 5.85 6.03 -31.04
C ALA A 763 7.27 6.44 -31.52
N TRP A 764 7.93 5.61 -32.33
CA TRP A 764 9.20 5.99 -32.96
C TRP A 764 9.03 7.22 -33.85
N GLY A 765 8.00 7.25 -34.72
CA GLY A 765 7.77 8.35 -35.66
C GLY A 765 7.49 9.67 -34.99
N LEU A 766 6.66 9.69 -33.91
CA LEU A 766 6.40 10.90 -33.13
C LEU A 766 7.68 11.44 -32.50
N SER A 767 8.52 10.57 -31.96
CA SER A 767 9.83 10.96 -31.41
C SER A 767 10.70 11.65 -32.46
N ARG A 768 10.63 11.24 -33.70
CA ARG A 768 11.39 11.89 -34.81
C ARG A 768 10.86 13.31 -35.10
N LEU A 769 9.56 13.56 -34.97
CA LEU A 769 9.07 14.96 -35.07
C LEU A 769 9.61 15.83 -33.92
N ILE A 770 9.69 15.28 -32.72
CA ILE A 770 10.25 15.99 -31.56
C ILE A 770 11.75 16.26 -31.78
N ASP A 771 12.50 15.30 -32.36
CA ASP A 771 13.91 15.52 -32.73
C ASP A 771 14.03 16.72 -33.69
N GLY A 772 13.16 16.82 -34.69
CA GLY A 772 13.13 17.93 -35.64
C GLY A 772 12.86 19.27 -34.97
N LEU A 773 11.92 19.33 -34.01
CA LEU A 773 11.65 20.55 -33.22
C LEU A 773 12.86 20.97 -32.40
N GLN A 774 13.51 20.02 -31.69
CA GLN A 774 14.70 20.29 -30.89
C GLN A 774 15.91 20.70 -31.74
N MET A 775 16.11 20.05 -32.90
CA MET A 775 17.23 20.30 -33.79
C MET A 775 17.18 21.72 -34.37
N LEU A 776 16.00 22.21 -34.74
CA LEU A 776 15.80 23.53 -35.28
C LEU A 776 15.73 24.60 -34.17
N GLY A 777 15.26 24.21 -32.99
CA GLY A 777 15.13 25.11 -31.85
C GLY A 777 13.98 26.14 -31.95
N PRO A 778 13.71 26.83 -30.84
CA PRO A 778 12.58 27.73 -30.69
C PRO A 778 12.69 29.00 -31.56
N GLU A 779 13.89 29.42 -31.94
CA GLU A 779 14.08 30.60 -32.81
C GLU A 779 13.54 30.37 -34.22
N ILE A 780 13.57 29.10 -34.69
CA ILE A 780 13.08 28.73 -36.03
C ILE A 780 11.65 28.20 -35.94
N THR A 781 11.39 27.28 -35.04
CA THR A 781 10.08 26.60 -34.94
C THR A 781 9.06 27.41 -34.15
N LYS A 782 9.47 28.38 -33.34
CA LYS A 782 8.65 29.11 -32.35
C LYS A 782 8.03 28.20 -31.28
N ILE A 783 8.52 26.96 -31.13
CA ILE A 783 8.00 25.98 -30.19
C ILE A 783 8.96 25.81 -29.00
N ASP A 784 8.37 25.79 -27.82
CA ASP A 784 9.05 25.39 -26.58
C ASP A 784 9.00 23.88 -26.43
N THR A 785 10.12 23.22 -26.64
CA THR A 785 10.20 21.74 -26.57
C THR A 785 10.17 21.18 -25.16
N HIS A 786 10.13 22.01 -24.12
CA HIS A 786 9.88 21.56 -22.74
C HIS A 786 8.37 21.50 -22.41
N HIS A 787 7.52 22.01 -23.30
CA HIS A 787 6.06 22.05 -23.10
C HIS A 787 5.33 21.39 -24.28
N ILE A 788 5.66 20.10 -24.52
CA ILE A 788 5.01 19.28 -25.54
C ILE A 788 3.90 18.46 -24.89
N GLY A 789 2.68 18.58 -25.41
CA GLY A 789 1.55 17.71 -25.11
C GLY A 789 1.26 16.78 -26.26
N VAL A 790 0.75 15.58 -25.96
CA VAL A 790 0.23 14.63 -26.96
C VAL A 790 -1.21 14.24 -26.62
N THR A 791 -2.06 14.11 -27.65
CA THR A 791 -3.46 13.71 -27.49
C THR A 791 -3.98 12.94 -28.68
N GLY A 792 -4.99 12.13 -28.46
CA GLY A 792 -5.72 11.38 -29.48
C GLY A 792 -6.91 10.65 -28.86
N CYS A 793 -7.79 10.10 -29.70
CA CYS A 793 -8.95 9.36 -29.23
C CYS A 793 -9.02 7.95 -29.83
N SER A 794 -9.54 6.98 -29.08
CA SER A 794 -9.70 5.59 -29.50
C SER A 794 -8.33 4.96 -29.83
N TYR A 795 -8.13 4.36 -31.02
CA TYR A 795 -6.82 3.87 -31.42
C TYR A 795 -5.73 4.96 -31.38
N ALA A 796 -6.09 6.18 -31.74
CA ALA A 796 -5.18 7.33 -31.62
C ALA A 796 -4.97 7.75 -30.15
N GLY A 797 -5.92 7.50 -29.26
CA GLY A 797 -5.75 7.63 -27.81
C GLY A 797 -4.77 6.63 -27.23
N LYS A 798 -4.83 5.37 -27.69
CA LYS A 798 -3.79 4.36 -27.39
C LYS A 798 -2.42 4.83 -27.90
N MET A 799 -2.35 5.32 -29.16
CA MET A 799 -1.12 5.86 -29.77
C MET A 799 -0.56 7.04 -28.94
N ALA A 800 -1.39 7.97 -28.49
CA ALA A 800 -0.96 9.09 -27.65
C ALA A 800 -0.35 8.59 -26.33
N LEU A 801 -0.94 7.55 -25.72
CA LEU A 801 -0.41 6.94 -24.50
C LEU A 801 0.95 6.28 -24.75
N PHE A 802 1.10 5.48 -25.81
CA PHE A 802 2.39 4.89 -26.16
C PHE A 802 3.45 5.94 -26.50
N CYS A 803 3.09 6.99 -27.23
CA CYS A 803 4.00 8.10 -27.54
C CYS A 803 4.49 8.81 -26.27
N GLY A 804 3.57 9.14 -25.35
CA GLY A 804 3.92 9.76 -24.06
C GLY A 804 4.72 8.85 -23.13
N ALA A 805 4.45 7.55 -23.17
CA ALA A 805 5.15 6.56 -22.35
C ALA A 805 6.60 6.34 -22.83
N PHE A 806 6.84 6.32 -24.14
CA PHE A 806 8.11 5.98 -24.76
C PHE A 806 8.95 7.19 -25.20
N ASP A 807 8.54 8.43 -24.88
CA ASP A 807 9.33 9.63 -25.09
C ASP A 807 9.26 10.56 -23.86
N GLU A 808 10.37 10.68 -23.17
CA GLU A 808 10.45 11.45 -21.92
C GLU A 808 10.38 12.97 -22.10
N ARG A 809 10.44 13.47 -23.33
CA ARG A 809 10.29 14.88 -23.68
C ARG A 809 8.82 15.34 -23.73
N VAL A 810 7.87 14.40 -23.73
CA VAL A 810 6.44 14.71 -23.69
C VAL A 810 6.04 15.09 -22.26
N ALA A 811 5.69 16.37 -22.06
CA ALA A 811 5.34 16.91 -20.74
C ALA A 811 3.93 16.51 -20.30
N LEU A 812 2.97 16.44 -21.22
CA LEU A 812 1.58 16.10 -20.93
C LEU A 812 1.04 15.07 -21.93
N THR A 813 0.47 14.00 -21.42
CA THR A 813 -0.26 13.00 -22.21
C THR A 813 -1.74 13.05 -21.85
N ILE A 814 -2.60 13.30 -22.84
CA ILE A 814 -4.06 13.23 -22.69
C ILE A 814 -4.57 12.13 -23.63
N ALA A 815 -4.87 10.95 -23.08
CA ALA A 815 -5.39 9.83 -23.83
C ALA A 815 -6.92 9.76 -23.69
N GLN A 816 -7.64 10.09 -24.78
CA GLN A 816 -9.09 10.05 -24.80
C GLN A 816 -9.57 8.66 -25.26
N GLU A 817 -10.42 8.03 -24.45
CA GLU A 817 -11.08 6.76 -24.74
C GLU A 817 -10.10 5.68 -25.26
N PRO A 818 -8.92 5.50 -24.64
CA PRO A 818 -7.90 4.59 -25.16
C PRO A 818 -8.29 3.12 -25.01
N GLY A 819 -9.16 2.78 -24.10
CA GLY A 819 -9.76 1.46 -23.95
C GLY A 819 -8.78 0.30 -23.80
N GLY A 820 -9.24 -0.90 -24.20
CA GLY A 820 -8.45 -2.11 -24.26
C GLY A 820 -7.28 -1.97 -25.23
N GLY A 821 -6.11 -2.49 -24.87
CA GLY A 821 -4.87 -2.26 -25.64
C GLY A 821 -4.28 -0.85 -25.51
N GLY A 822 -4.97 0.06 -24.84
CA GLY A 822 -4.45 1.35 -24.42
C GLY A 822 -4.24 1.40 -22.91
N ALA A 823 -5.12 2.07 -22.18
CA ALA A 823 -4.99 2.20 -20.74
C ALA A 823 -5.66 1.06 -19.94
N ALA A 824 -6.54 0.26 -20.54
CA ALA A 824 -7.24 -0.80 -19.82
C ALA A 824 -6.34 -2.02 -19.59
N ALA A 825 -6.25 -2.48 -18.35
CA ALA A 825 -5.44 -3.62 -17.98
C ALA A 825 -5.96 -4.92 -18.62
N TRP A 826 -5.07 -5.70 -19.22
CA TRP A 826 -5.42 -6.97 -19.88
C TRP A 826 -6.00 -8.00 -18.93
N ARG A 827 -5.41 -8.14 -17.72
CA ARG A 827 -5.92 -9.06 -16.69
C ARG A 827 -7.34 -8.74 -16.27
N VAL A 828 -7.66 -7.45 -16.12
CA VAL A 828 -9.00 -7.02 -15.73
C VAL A 828 -9.97 -7.17 -16.92
N SER A 829 -9.58 -6.76 -18.14
CA SER A 829 -10.39 -6.95 -19.35
C SER A 829 -10.73 -8.42 -19.59
N HIS A 830 -9.80 -9.33 -19.28
CA HIS A 830 -10.04 -10.79 -19.40
C HIS A 830 -11.22 -11.27 -18.53
N THR A 831 -11.48 -10.63 -17.39
CA THR A 831 -12.61 -11.00 -16.50
C THR A 831 -13.94 -10.36 -16.92
N LEU A 832 -13.94 -9.46 -17.90
CA LEU A 832 -15.11 -8.74 -18.36
C LEU A 832 -15.67 -9.35 -19.66
N SER A 833 -16.97 -9.16 -19.89
CA SER A 833 -17.63 -9.60 -21.12
C SER A 833 -17.85 -8.44 -22.08
N GLU A 834 -17.80 -8.72 -23.38
CA GLU A 834 -18.09 -7.76 -24.47
C GLU A 834 -17.13 -6.57 -24.53
N VAL A 835 -15.90 -6.73 -24.02
CA VAL A 835 -14.86 -5.72 -24.04
C VAL A 835 -13.72 -6.08 -24.99
N GLU A 836 -12.91 -5.07 -25.37
CA GLU A 836 -11.61 -5.32 -26.00
C GLU A 836 -10.66 -5.94 -24.96
N SER A 837 -10.20 -7.14 -25.25
CA SER A 837 -9.31 -7.93 -24.41
C SER A 837 -8.10 -8.37 -25.22
N LEU A 838 -7.12 -9.02 -24.58
CA LEU A 838 -5.95 -9.54 -25.27
C LEU A 838 -6.31 -10.47 -26.44
N GLU A 839 -7.40 -11.25 -26.34
CA GLU A 839 -7.85 -12.12 -27.44
C GLU A 839 -8.62 -11.39 -28.54
N ARG A 840 -9.12 -10.19 -28.27
CA ARG A 840 -10.09 -9.47 -29.12
C ARG A 840 -9.60 -8.10 -29.56
N THR A 841 -8.33 -7.79 -29.41
CA THR A 841 -7.72 -6.57 -29.94
C THR A 841 -7.25 -6.75 -31.39
N ASP A 842 -6.89 -5.65 -32.04
CA ASP A 842 -6.33 -5.67 -33.38
C ASP A 842 -4.82 -5.92 -33.34
N TYR A 843 -4.42 -7.08 -33.85
CA TYR A 843 -3.02 -7.50 -33.82
C TYR A 843 -2.12 -6.89 -34.90
N HIS A 844 -2.60 -5.96 -35.72
CA HIS A 844 -1.70 -5.07 -36.44
C HIS A 844 -1.05 -4.03 -35.51
N TRP A 845 -1.69 -3.73 -34.35
CA TRP A 845 -1.17 -2.80 -33.36
C TRP A 845 -0.10 -3.41 -32.45
N PHE A 846 -0.16 -4.73 -32.24
CA PHE A 846 0.68 -5.50 -31.34
C PHE A 846 1.42 -6.61 -32.11
N LYS A 847 2.40 -7.25 -31.45
CA LYS A 847 3.04 -8.46 -32.00
C LYS A 847 2.03 -9.62 -32.01
N GLU A 848 1.98 -10.37 -33.11
CA GLU A 848 1.16 -11.60 -33.17
C GLU A 848 1.52 -12.61 -32.09
N SER A 849 2.80 -12.70 -31.73
CA SER A 849 3.28 -13.57 -30.66
C SER A 849 2.67 -13.29 -29.30
N GLN A 850 2.24 -12.05 -29.00
CA GLN A 850 1.55 -11.74 -27.77
C GLN A 850 0.23 -12.50 -27.67
N ARG A 851 -0.55 -12.54 -28.74
CA ARG A 851 -1.81 -13.27 -28.80
C ARG A 851 -1.60 -14.76 -28.60
N GLU A 852 -0.63 -15.32 -29.32
CA GLU A 852 -0.33 -16.74 -29.27
C GLU A 852 0.11 -17.22 -27.90
N GLN A 853 0.87 -16.36 -27.19
CA GLN A 853 1.52 -16.70 -25.94
C GLN A 853 0.66 -16.41 -24.70
N PHE A 854 -0.19 -15.39 -24.74
CA PHE A 854 -0.86 -14.85 -23.55
C PHE A 854 -2.40 -14.85 -23.64
N SER A 855 -3.02 -15.49 -24.64
CA SER A 855 -4.47 -15.63 -24.68
C SER A 855 -5.03 -16.54 -23.58
N GLY A 856 -6.29 -16.33 -23.21
CA GLY A 856 -6.96 -17.05 -22.13
C GLY A 856 -6.27 -16.82 -20.80
N ASP A 857 -6.27 -17.83 -19.93
CA ASP A 857 -5.65 -17.75 -18.62
C ASP A 857 -4.12 -17.51 -18.66
N SER A 858 -3.49 -17.64 -19.84
CA SER A 858 -2.08 -17.27 -20.00
C SER A 858 -1.82 -15.77 -19.81
N VAL A 859 -2.86 -14.92 -19.84
CA VAL A 859 -2.76 -13.50 -19.51
C VAL A 859 -2.17 -13.27 -18.10
N TYR A 860 -2.41 -14.20 -17.18
CA TYR A 860 -1.85 -14.14 -15.84
C TYR A 860 -0.33 -14.42 -15.78
N ARG A 861 0.28 -14.87 -16.88
CA ARG A 861 1.73 -15.00 -17.02
C ARG A 861 2.39 -13.80 -17.67
N LEU A 862 1.63 -12.87 -18.24
CA LEU A 862 2.19 -11.65 -18.85
C LEU A 862 3.00 -10.88 -17.78
N PRO A 863 4.30 -10.60 -17.99
CA PRO A 863 5.15 -10.03 -16.92
C PRO A 863 4.87 -8.55 -16.64
N TYR A 864 4.09 -7.90 -17.47
CA TYR A 864 3.61 -6.52 -17.31
C TYR A 864 2.09 -6.43 -17.49
N ASP A 865 1.52 -5.24 -17.25
CA ASP A 865 0.17 -4.91 -17.68
C ASP A 865 0.03 -3.40 -17.99
N HIS A 866 -1.08 -2.95 -18.53
CA HIS A 866 -1.22 -1.60 -19.07
C HIS A 866 -1.26 -0.47 -18.04
N HIS A 867 -1.44 -0.77 -16.75
CA HIS A 867 -1.16 0.20 -15.69
C HIS A 867 0.34 0.58 -15.64
N GLU A 868 1.24 -0.35 -15.99
CA GLU A 868 2.67 -0.08 -16.10
C GLU A 868 2.98 0.74 -17.35
N LEU A 869 2.25 0.55 -18.46
CA LEU A 869 2.33 1.45 -19.62
C LEU A 869 1.96 2.89 -19.22
N CYS A 870 0.88 3.06 -18.45
CA CYS A 870 0.50 4.36 -17.88
C CYS A 870 1.61 4.91 -16.97
N ALA A 871 2.18 4.08 -16.09
CA ALA A 871 3.24 4.44 -15.15
C ALA A 871 4.53 4.92 -15.84
N LEU A 872 4.85 4.45 -17.05
CA LEU A 872 6.00 4.93 -17.83
C LEU A 872 5.97 6.45 -18.07
N VAL A 873 4.79 7.09 -18.02
CA VAL A 873 4.67 8.55 -18.14
C VAL A 873 5.22 9.28 -16.92
N CYS A 874 5.22 8.67 -15.73
CA CYS A 874 5.77 9.28 -14.51
C CYS A 874 7.27 9.65 -14.67
N PRO A 875 7.71 10.85 -14.23
CA PRO A 875 7.06 11.85 -13.37
C PRO A 875 6.26 12.95 -14.10
N ARG A 876 6.07 12.80 -15.40
CA ARG A 876 5.36 13.75 -16.29
C ARG A 876 3.84 13.65 -16.09
N ALA A 877 3.06 14.48 -16.73
CA ALA A 877 1.62 14.50 -16.52
C ALA A 877 0.86 13.52 -17.43
N LEU A 878 -0.14 12.84 -16.84
CA LEU A 878 -1.04 11.93 -17.55
C LEU A 878 -2.50 12.18 -17.17
N LEU A 879 -3.36 12.39 -18.17
CA LEU A 879 -4.80 12.43 -18.01
C LEU A 879 -5.47 11.37 -18.91
N LEU A 880 -6.24 10.47 -18.28
CA LEU A 880 -7.02 9.45 -18.96
C LEU A 880 -8.50 9.89 -19.00
N LEU A 881 -9.08 9.90 -20.20
CA LEU A 881 -10.50 10.21 -20.41
C LEU A 881 -11.21 8.95 -20.90
N GLY A 882 -12.37 8.62 -20.33
CA GLY A 882 -13.13 7.43 -20.67
C GLY A 882 -14.61 7.70 -20.89
N ASN A 883 -15.32 6.70 -21.44
CA ASN A 883 -16.73 6.75 -21.78
C ASN A 883 -17.41 5.39 -21.55
N PRO A 884 -18.03 5.16 -20.40
CA PRO A 884 -18.57 3.86 -20.01
C PRO A 884 -19.81 3.43 -20.81
N ASP A 885 -20.37 4.30 -21.67
CA ASP A 885 -21.46 3.94 -22.55
C ASP A 885 -21.02 2.97 -23.67
N PHE A 886 -19.72 2.91 -23.92
CA PHE A 886 -19.13 2.04 -24.93
C PHE A 886 -18.37 0.89 -24.29
N LYS A 887 -19.05 -0.21 -23.98
CA LYS A 887 -18.50 -1.37 -23.26
C LYS A 887 -17.17 -1.88 -23.80
N TRP A 888 -16.96 -1.84 -25.13
CA TRP A 888 -15.70 -2.33 -25.71
C TRP A 888 -14.47 -1.57 -25.21
N LEU A 889 -14.61 -0.34 -24.69
CA LEU A 889 -13.52 0.44 -24.13
C LEU A 889 -12.97 -0.15 -22.82
N ALA A 890 -13.75 -1.01 -22.15
CA ALA A 890 -13.34 -1.65 -20.89
C ALA A 890 -12.96 -0.64 -19.79
N ASP A 891 -13.77 0.39 -19.58
CA ASP A 891 -13.46 1.49 -18.67
C ASP A 891 -13.27 1.04 -17.21
N GLU A 892 -13.87 -0.07 -16.79
CA GLU A 892 -13.60 -0.69 -15.48
C GLU A 892 -12.13 -1.15 -15.39
N ALA A 893 -11.60 -1.73 -16.47
CA ALA A 893 -10.21 -2.14 -16.55
C ALA A 893 -9.27 -0.94 -16.67
N MET A 894 -9.70 0.13 -17.34
CA MET A 894 -8.96 1.40 -17.40
C MET A 894 -8.90 2.08 -16.03
N LEU A 895 -10.00 2.08 -15.27
CA LEU A 895 -10.03 2.61 -13.90
C LEU A 895 -9.06 1.85 -13.00
N ALA A 896 -9.08 0.51 -13.05
CA ALA A 896 -8.16 -0.32 -12.28
C ALA A 896 -6.68 -0.02 -12.63
N SER A 897 -6.38 0.16 -13.91
CA SER A 897 -5.09 0.62 -14.40
C SER A 897 -4.71 2.00 -13.87
N ALA A 898 -5.63 2.96 -13.96
CA ALA A 898 -5.40 4.32 -13.53
C ALA A 898 -5.08 4.41 -12.04
N GLN A 899 -5.85 3.70 -11.22
CA GLN A 899 -5.63 3.62 -9.77
C GLN A 899 -4.27 2.98 -9.45
N ALA A 900 -3.93 1.87 -10.11
CA ALA A 900 -2.65 1.19 -9.90
C ALA A 900 -1.45 2.02 -10.39
N ALA A 901 -1.56 2.66 -11.55
CA ALA A 901 -0.51 3.52 -12.10
C ALA A 901 -0.27 4.76 -11.23
N ARG A 902 -1.35 5.42 -10.74
CA ARG A 902 -1.25 6.63 -9.91
C ARG A 902 -0.44 6.40 -8.64
N GLU A 903 -0.38 5.15 -8.17
CA GLU A 903 0.43 4.78 -7.00
C GLU A 903 1.92 5.15 -7.18
N VAL A 904 2.45 5.11 -8.41
CA VAL A 904 3.82 5.53 -8.71
C VAL A 904 4.01 7.03 -8.45
N TRP A 905 3.08 7.87 -8.91
CA TRP A 905 3.12 9.32 -8.63
C TRP A 905 2.89 9.61 -7.14
N HIS A 906 1.98 8.87 -6.52
CA HIS A 906 1.70 9.02 -5.08
C HIS A 906 2.92 8.69 -4.23
N ARG A 907 3.63 7.63 -4.56
CA ARG A 907 4.87 7.22 -3.92
C ARG A 907 5.95 8.31 -3.95
N PHE A 908 5.99 9.09 -5.03
CA PHE A 908 6.94 10.20 -5.20
C PHE A 908 6.39 11.57 -4.75
N GLY A 909 5.22 11.60 -4.11
CA GLY A 909 4.63 12.84 -3.59
C GLY A 909 4.06 13.79 -4.66
N ILE A 910 3.88 13.32 -5.88
CA ILE A 910 3.42 14.09 -7.06
C ILE A 910 2.13 13.52 -7.67
N ALA A 911 1.27 12.94 -6.84
CA ALA A 911 0.03 12.27 -7.27
C ALA A 911 -0.93 13.16 -8.08
N ASP A 912 -0.82 14.46 -7.96
CA ASP A 912 -1.59 15.47 -8.69
C ASP A 912 -1.17 15.64 -10.17
N ARG A 913 -0.09 14.98 -10.62
CA ARG A 913 0.30 14.91 -12.03
C ARG A 913 -0.41 13.81 -12.82
N MET A 914 -1.18 12.95 -12.15
CA MET A 914 -1.92 11.87 -12.82
C MET A 914 -3.38 11.85 -12.39
N GLY A 915 -4.29 11.84 -13.38
CA GLY A 915 -5.72 11.80 -13.13
C GLY A 915 -6.49 11.05 -14.22
N TRP A 916 -7.78 10.87 -13.96
CA TRP A 916 -8.74 10.31 -14.91
C TRP A 916 -10.10 10.98 -14.79
N SER A 917 -10.84 11.01 -15.89
CA SER A 917 -12.23 11.42 -15.93
C SER A 917 -12.99 10.48 -16.88
N ILE A 918 -13.78 9.58 -16.29
CA ILE A 918 -14.54 8.53 -16.99
C ILE A 918 -16.00 8.87 -16.81
N VAL A 919 -16.63 9.36 -17.85
CA VAL A 919 -18.00 9.93 -17.82
C VAL A 919 -18.78 9.50 -19.05
N GLY A 920 -20.01 9.02 -18.86
CA GLY A 920 -20.95 8.67 -19.93
C GLY A 920 -21.79 9.84 -20.44
N GLY A 921 -22.77 9.52 -21.28
CA GLY A 921 -23.74 10.48 -21.82
C GLY A 921 -23.29 11.21 -23.08
N HIS A 922 -22.25 10.72 -23.79
CA HIS A 922 -21.75 11.35 -25.01
C HIS A 922 -21.32 10.32 -26.07
N GLY A 923 -21.20 10.77 -27.31
CA GLY A 923 -20.73 9.92 -28.41
C GLY A 923 -19.25 9.56 -28.29
N HIS A 924 -18.83 8.42 -28.88
CA HIS A 924 -17.43 7.99 -28.93
C HIS A 924 -16.56 9.08 -29.58
N CYS A 925 -15.45 9.41 -28.97
CA CYS A 925 -14.53 10.47 -29.34
C CYS A 925 -15.13 11.89 -29.32
N GLN A 926 -16.21 12.11 -28.62
CA GLN A 926 -16.76 13.43 -28.36
C GLN A 926 -16.46 13.82 -26.92
N LEU A 927 -15.59 14.78 -26.71
CA LEU A 927 -15.36 15.31 -25.36
C LEU A 927 -16.59 16.10 -24.90
N PRO A 928 -17.31 15.70 -23.83
CA PRO A 928 -18.45 16.46 -23.33
C PRO A 928 -17.98 17.70 -22.56
N GLU A 929 -18.81 18.76 -22.53
CA GLU A 929 -18.48 19.97 -21.76
C GLU A 929 -18.23 19.70 -20.27
N SER A 930 -18.84 18.63 -19.74
CA SER A 930 -18.63 18.19 -18.36
C SER A 930 -17.19 17.77 -18.05
N GLN A 931 -16.38 17.44 -19.09
CA GLN A 931 -14.96 17.08 -18.95
C GLN A 931 -14.00 18.22 -19.35
N TYR A 932 -14.49 19.38 -19.81
CA TYR A 932 -13.60 20.47 -20.23
C TYR A 932 -12.72 20.95 -19.07
N ARG A 933 -13.30 21.06 -17.89
CA ARG A 933 -12.60 21.55 -16.70
C ARG A 933 -11.36 20.71 -16.36
N GLU A 934 -11.45 19.40 -16.48
CA GLU A 934 -10.33 18.48 -16.24
C GLU A 934 -9.22 18.70 -17.26
N VAL A 935 -9.59 18.76 -18.53
CA VAL A 935 -8.65 18.96 -19.64
C VAL A 935 -8.00 20.33 -19.55
N GLU A 936 -8.76 21.38 -19.31
CA GLU A 936 -8.26 22.76 -19.13
C GLU A 936 -7.28 22.85 -17.97
N ALA A 937 -7.60 22.23 -16.82
CA ALA A 937 -6.74 22.26 -15.65
C ALA A 937 -5.37 21.59 -15.92
N PHE A 938 -5.36 20.44 -16.61
CA PHE A 938 -4.12 19.77 -16.99
C PHE A 938 -3.32 20.59 -18.03
N ILE A 939 -3.97 21.13 -19.03
CA ILE A 939 -3.34 22.00 -20.05
C ILE A 939 -2.75 23.25 -19.38
N ASP A 940 -3.54 23.97 -18.59
CA ASP A 940 -3.10 25.20 -17.97
C ASP A 940 -1.94 24.98 -16.99
N ARG A 941 -1.98 23.90 -16.21
CA ARG A 941 -0.92 23.60 -15.25
C ARG A 941 0.34 23.06 -15.91
N PHE A 942 0.22 22.05 -16.77
CA PHE A 942 1.37 21.27 -17.24
C PHE A 942 1.95 21.72 -18.59
N LEU A 943 1.23 22.50 -19.37
CA LEU A 943 1.76 23.12 -20.58
C LEU A 943 1.99 24.63 -20.41
N LEU A 944 1.24 25.31 -19.56
CA LEU A 944 1.33 26.77 -19.43
C LEU A 944 1.88 27.23 -18.07
N GLY A 945 2.16 26.31 -17.14
CA GLY A 945 2.69 26.63 -15.81
C GLY A 945 1.77 27.51 -14.96
N ARG A 946 0.45 27.46 -15.20
CA ARG A 946 -0.53 28.24 -14.47
C ARG A 946 -0.99 27.48 -13.23
N GLU A 947 -1.10 28.16 -12.10
CA GLU A 947 -1.74 27.58 -10.93
C GLU A 947 -3.24 27.40 -11.17
N THR A 948 -3.78 26.32 -10.64
CA THR A 948 -5.20 26.00 -10.69
C THR A 948 -5.66 25.42 -9.35
N ASP A 949 -6.83 25.83 -8.89
CA ASP A 949 -7.50 25.34 -7.68
C ASP A 949 -8.33 24.08 -7.91
N PHE A 950 -8.22 23.52 -9.12
CA PHE A 950 -9.00 22.37 -9.56
C PHE A 950 -8.72 21.08 -8.79
N PHE A 951 -7.49 20.91 -8.31
CA PHE A 951 -6.99 19.66 -7.72
C PHE A 951 -7.44 19.44 -6.27
N THR A 952 -8.76 19.46 -6.01
CA THR A 952 -9.34 19.12 -4.69
C THR A 952 -10.30 17.93 -4.78
N PRO A 953 -10.32 16.98 -3.83
CA PRO A 953 -11.18 15.79 -3.89
C PRO A 953 -12.67 16.09 -4.01
N SER A 954 -13.17 17.05 -3.26
CA SER A 954 -14.59 17.43 -3.25
C SER A 954 -15.10 18.07 -4.54
N ARG A 955 -14.18 18.46 -5.42
CA ARG A 955 -14.46 19.08 -6.72
C ARG A 955 -13.84 18.30 -7.87
N ASP A 956 -13.51 17.05 -7.61
CA ASP A 956 -12.65 16.24 -8.44
C ASP A 956 -13.26 15.82 -9.75
N GLY A 957 -13.07 16.61 -10.74
CA GLY A 957 -13.14 16.13 -12.07
C GLY A 957 -11.94 15.25 -12.49
N PHE A 958 -10.77 15.36 -11.87
CA PHE A 958 -9.58 14.65 -12.36
C PHE A 958 -9.42 13.21 -11.87
N ARG A 959 -10.29 12.74 -10.96
CA ARG A 959 -10.39 11.34 -10.51
C ARG A 959 -11.84 10.87 -10.49
N ARG A 960 -12.57 11.10 -11.59
CA ARG A 960 -14.00 10.88 -11.70
C ARG A 960 -14.33 9.61 -12.49
N PHE A 961 -15.25 8.82 -11.95
CA PHE A 961 -15.87 7.69 -12.64
C PHE A 961 -17.40 7.78 -12.47
N GLU A 962 -18.10 8.13 -13.55
CA GLU A 962 -19.56 8.31 -13.57
C GLU A 962 -20.14 7.47 -14.73
N ARG A 963 -21.10 6.59 -14.41
CA ARG A 963 -21.91 5.84 -15.37
C ARG A 963 -23.26 6.47 -15.56
#